data_ce1d200d946a729ee9a0471b5497743a
#
_entry.id   ce1d200d946a729ee9a0471b5497743a
#
_cell.length_a   1.000
_cell.length_b   1.000
_cell.length_c   1.000
_cell.angle_alpha   90.00
_cell.angle_beta   90.00
_cell.angle_gamma   90.00
#
_symmetry.space_group_name_H-M   'P 1'
#
loop_
_entity.id
_entity.type
_entity.pdbx_description
1 polymer ?
#
loop_
_entity_poly.entity_id
_entity_poly.type
_entity_poly.pdbx_seq_one_letter_code
_entity_poly.pdbx_strand_id
1 'polypeptide(L)'
;MLEQNITAYLANLLKLKTSQINAAIKLIDEGNTIPFIARYRKEATGDMKDEQLRDLNDKLIYVRNLIKRQNEIKNSIEEQGKMTPELSLAIDKVEKLQELEDIYLPYKQKKRTRAMIAKEKGLEPLAQFILKQEDSSEKLEDIALKYLNDEVTSSDEALAGASDIIAETISDSADIRAKLRQHLWQTSSLSITRDKEADSDEAFLMYEDYTEPIKHLPSHRILAINRGESKDILKVKLISDIDKDIAIITKFILKQNSPCKEFLTNAIIDAYNRLIFPALEREIRNQLTETAQTQAIHVFASNLKQLLLQAPLAGYTVMGLDPGYRTGCKMAIVDATGQVLDHGVLYITMSDDAKAKSAQKLLDYIQKYKVNLISIGNGTASYETEEFVANLINEHKLPVHYLITNEAGASVYSASKLAVEELPEYDVTIRGAISIARRIQDPLAELVKIEPKAIGVGQYQHDVNQKELANTLDAVIEAAVNHVGVELNTASAALLKHIAGINATVAKNIIKYRDEHGIFTSRKELLKVSRLGPTAYTQCAGFLRINGATCPLDNTPVHPESYPLAEQILAELGFSLEDLTDKNKLDLLKAKIKLVDIDKLATKLNAGVFTVKDILDALTKPGRDPREDLPAPLTRQNIIKLEDIKVGTIMRGTVRNITDFGVFVDIGIKTAGLIHISELSNKHVKHPLDVVSVGDILNVLVISVDAKRNRIGLSLKQVTKENNNVLA
;
A
#
# COMPACT_ATOMS: atom_id res chain seq x y z
N MET A 1 -21.41 23.83 -7.00
CA MET A 1 -22.25 22.61 -6.90
C MET A 1 -21.60 21.54 -6.02
N LEU A 2 -20.33 21.14 -6.22
CA LEU A 2 -19.60 20.22 -5.33
C LEU A 2 -19.45 20.75 -3.91
N GLU A 3 -19.14 22.04 -3.73
CA GLU A 3 -18.96 22.66 -2.42
C GLU A 3 -20.23 22.61 -1.55
N GLN A 4 -21.42 22.72 -2.18
CA GLN A 4 -22.71 22.63 -1.48
C GLN A 4 -23.19 21.21 -1.23
N ASN A 5 -22.55 20.19 -1.85
CA ASN A 5 -23.03 18.81 -1.83
C ASN A 5 -21.92 17.75 -1.75
N ILE A 6 -20.79 18.09 -1.11
CA ILE A 6 -19.63 17.15 -0.94
C ILE A 6 -20.11 15.81 -0.39
N THR A 7 -20.96 15.83 0.62
CA THR A 7 -21.48 14.64 1.28
C THR A 7 -22.27 13.75 0.33
N ALA A 8 -23.15 14.32 -0.50
CA ALA A 8 -23.96 13.57 -1.46
C ALA A 8 -23.08 12.99 -2.59
N TYR A 9 -22.11 13.76 -3.06
CA TYR A 9 -21.13 13.32 -4.07
C TYR A 9 -20.31 12.12 -3.56
N LEU A 10 -19.74 12.23 -2.35
CA LEU A 10 -18.95 11.15 -1.75
C LEU A 10 -19.82 9.92 -1.42
N ALA A 11 -21.08 10.11 -1.01
CA ALA A 11 -22.01 9.02 -0.77
C ALA A 11 -22.28 8.19 -2.04
N ASN A 12 -22.49 8.85 -3.17
CA ASN A 12 -22.66 8.19 -4.46
C ASN A 12 -21.37 7.47 -4.91
N LEU A 13 -20.22 8.14 -4.79
CA LEU A 13 -18.93 7.60 -5.20
C LEU A 13 -18.55 6.33 -4.42
N LEU A 14 -18.78 6.34 -3.10
CA LEU A 14 -18.45 5.26 -2.17
C LEU A 14 -19.58 4.23 -2.01
N LYS A 15 -20.75 4.49 -2.59
CA LYS A 15 -21.96 3.65 -2.43
C LYS A 15 -22.37 3.47 -0.96
N LEU A 16 -22.27 4.54 -0.18
CA LEU A 16 -22.61 4.60 1.23
C LEU A 16 -23.80 5.57 1.45
N LYS A 17 -24.45 5.47 2.62
CA LYS A 17 -25.54 6.38 2.97
C LYS A 17 -25.00 7.78 3.28
N THR A 18 -25.71 8.81 2.83
CA THR A 18 -25.34 10.24 3.08
C THR A 18 -25.19 10.55 4.57
N SER A 19 -26.02 9.94 5.42
CA SER A 19 -25.94 10.10 6.88
C SER A 19 -24.62 9.54 7.46
N GLN A 20 -24.14 8.40 6.96
CA GLN A 20 -22.87 7.81 7.39
C GLN A 20 -21.69 8.69 6.98
N ILE A 21 -21.69 9.16 5.72
CA ILE A 21 -20.65 10.05 5.20
C ILE A 21 -20.60 11.35 5.99
N ASN A 22 -21.76 11.97 6.25
CA ASN A 22 -21.82 13.22 7.00
C ASN A 22 -21.29 13.05 8.43
N ALA A 23 -21.68 11.98 9.12
CA ALA A 23 -21.18 11.68 10.46
C ALA A 23 -19.66 11.44 10.47
N ALA A 24 -19.14 10.68 9.48
CA ALA A 24 -17.72 10.39 9.37
C ALA A 24 -16.91 11.66 9.07
N ILE A 25 -17.34 12.51 8.13
CA ILE A 25 -16.70 13.79 7.82
C ILE A 25 -16.66 14.69 9.08
N LYS A 26 -17.77 14.79 9.80
CA LYS A 26 -17.83 15.57 11.04
C LYS A 26 -16.81 15.08 12.07
N LEU A 27 -16.72 13.78 12.30
CA LEU A 27 -15.76 13.20 13.23
C LEU A 27 -14.30 13.44 12.81
N ILE A 28 -14.00 13.33 11.50
CA ILE A 28 -12.68 13.63 10.95
C ILE A 28 -12.32 15.11 11.15
N ASP A 29 -13.26 16.03 10.86
CA ASP A 29 -13.05 17.46 11.01
C ASP A 29 -12.92 17.91 12.49
N GLU A 30 -13.49 17.15 13.42
CA GLU A 30 -13.29 17.29 14.85
C GLU A 30 -11.90 16.80 15.33
N GLY A 31 -11.08 16.24 14.42
CA GLY A 31 -9.72 15.78 14.69
C GLY A 31 -9.64 14.36 15.29
N ASN A 32 -10.72 13.58 15.20
CA ASN A 32 -10.66 12.18 15.62
C ASN A 32 -9.82 11.35 14.63
N THR A 33 -9.02 10.44 15.16
CA THR A 33 -8.22 9.51 14.35
C THR A 33 -9.09 8.44 13.70
N ILE A 34 -8.69 7.96 12.51
CA ILE A 34 -9.44 6.92 11.79
C ILE A 34 -9.60 5.63 12.60
N PRO A 35 -8.56 5.08 13.28
CA PRO A 35 -8.73 3.90 14.12
C PRO A 35 -9.74 4.10 15.26
N PHE A 36 -9.75 5.28 15.87
CA PHE A 36 -10.72 5.61 16.93
C PHE A 36 -12.16 5.65 16.39
N ILE A 37 -12.37 6.31 15.25
CA ILE A 37 -13.69 6.36 14.60
C ILE A 37 -14.16 4.95 14.26
N ALA A 38 -13.31 4.15 13.59
CA ALA A 38 -13.63 2.79 13.18
C ALA A 38 -14.03 1.87 14.33
N ARG A 39 -13.40 2.06 15.50
CA ARG A 39 -13.64 1.17 16.64
C ARG A 39 -14.68 1.68 17.61
N TYR A 40 -14.69 2.98 17.93
CA TYR A 40 -15.47 3.54 19.03
C TYR A 40 -16.59 4.49 18.61
N ARG A 41 -16.80 4.71 17.32
CA ARG A 41 -17.87 5.57 16.77
C ARG A 41 -18.73 4.87 15.72
N LYS A 42 -18.85 3.52 15.85
CA LYS A 42 -19.61 2.66 14.92
C LYS A 42 -21.07 3.04 14.80
N GLU A 43 -21.72 3.42 15.90
CA GLU A 43 -23.12 3.85 15.89
C GLU A 43 -23.34 5.09 15.01
N ALA A 44 -22.43 6.03 15.06
CA ALA A 44 -22.53 7.25 14.26
C ALA A 44 -22.25 6.99 12.78
N THR A 45 -21.29 6.11 12.47
CA THR A 45 -20.83 5.83 11.11
C THR A 45 -21.52 4.63 10.46
N GLY A 46 -22.36 3.88 11.22
CA GLY A 46 -22.99 2.65 10.74
C GLY A 46 -21.98 1.54 10.45
N ASP A 47 -21.01 1.34 11.36
CA ASP A 47 -19.95 0.33 11.32
C ASP A 47 -19.01 0.43 10.11
N MET A 48 -18.68 1.67 9.67
CA MET A 48 -17.66 1.88 8.65
C MET A 48 -16.32 1.32 9.14
N LYS A 49 -15.70 0.48 8.31
CA LYS A 49 -14.39 -0.12 8.61
C LYS A 49 -13.26 0.88 8.37
N ASP A 50 -12.10 0.62 8.97
CA ASP A 50 -10.88 1.47 8.84
C ASP A 50 -10.56 1.77 7.36
N GLU A 51 -10.60 0.75 6.49
CA GLU A 51 -10.31 0.91 5.06
C GLU A 51 -11.31 1.84 4.36
N GLN A 52 -12.61 1.74 4.70
CA GLN A 52 -13.64 2.62 4.15
C GLN A 52 -13.50 4.07 4.64
N LEU A 53 -13.11 4.27 5.90
CA LEU A 53 -12.87 5.60 6.46
C LEU A 53 -11.62 6.24 5.85
N ARG A 54 -10.57 5.47 5.57
CA ARG A 54 -9.37 5.96 4.87
C ARG A 54 -9.70 6.35 3.44
N ASP A 55 -10.40 5.49 2.71
CA ASP A 55 -10.85 5.80 1.33
C ASP A 55 -11.74 7.04 1.30
N LEU A 56 -12.65 7.19 2.26
CA LEU A 56 -13.45 8.41 2.43
C LEU A 56 -12.56 9.64 2.68
N ASN A 57 -11.59 9.55 3.59
CA ASN A 57 -10.71 10.67 3.92
C ASN A 57 -9.87 11.11 2.72
N ASP A 58 -9.31 10.16 1.96
CA ASP A 58 -8.50 10.46 0.78
C ASP A 58 -9.34 11.13 -0.32
N LYS A 59 -10.56 10.63 -0.55
CA LYS A 59 -11.50 11.23 -1.49
C LYS A 59 -12.00 12.62 -1.01
N LEU A 60 -12.20 12.77 0.28
CA LEU A 60 -12.57 14.07 0.86
C LEU A 60 -11.47 15.11 0.65
N ILE A 61 -10.22 14.73 0.87
CA ILE A 61 -9.05 15.60 0.61
C ILE A 61 -8.98 15.94 -0.88
N TYR A 62 -9.16 14.95 -1.77
CA TYR A 62 -9.18 15.16 -3.22
C TYR A 62 -10.26 16.17 -3.63
N VAL A 63 -11.50 15.98 -3.19
CA VAL A 63 -12.63 16.86 -3.54
C VAL A 63 -12.42 18.29 -2.99
N ARG A 64 -11.93 18.42 -1.76
CA ARG A 64 -11.58 19.73 -1.18
C ARG A 64 -10.49 20.45 -1.99
N ASN A 65 -9.47 19.72 -2.43
CA ASN A 65 -8.43 20.29 -3.29
C ASN A 65 -8.97 20.66 -4.67
N LEU A 66 -9.87 19.85 -5.25
CA LEU A 66 -10.52 20.17 -6.52
C LEU A 66 -11.35 21.46 -6.41
N ILE A 67 -12.17 21.61 -5.37
CA ILE A 67 -12.97 22.82 -5.12
C ILE A 67 -12.06 24.04 -4.93
N LYS A 68 -11.00 23.91 -4.16
CA LYS A 68 -10.00 24.97 -4.00
C LYS A 68 -9.43 25.39 -5.36
N ARG A 69 -9.08 24.41 -6.20
CA ARG A 69 -8.54 24.66 -7.54
C ARG A 69 -9.57 25.31 -8.48
N GLN A 70 -10.84 24.90 -8.42
CA GLN A 70 -11.94 25.54 -9.14
C GLN A 70 -12.02 27.02 -8.80
N ASN A 71 -11.97 27.39 -7.52
CA ASN A 71 -12.03 28.77 -7.05
C ASN A 71 -10.79 29.57 -7.49
N GLU A 72 -9.58 29.01 -7.40
CA GLU A 72 -8.36 29.62 -7.92
C GLU A 72 -8.45 29.96 -9.41
N ILE A 73 -8.96 29.02 -10.20
CA ILE A 73 -9.12 29.18 -11.66
C ILE A 73 -10.18 30.25 -11.96
N LYS A 74 -11.33 30.24 -11.27
CA LYS A 74 -12.35 31.27 -11.43
C LYS A 74 -11.78 32.65 -11.18
N ASN A 75 -11.10 32.85 -10.05
CA ASN A 75 -10.49 34.14 -9.70
C ASN A 75 -9.49 34.59 -10.78
N SER A 76 -8.64 33.67 -11.28
CA SER A 76 -7.67 33.99 -12.32
C SER A 76 -8.30 34.39 -13.66
N ILE A 77 -9.46 33.79 -14.03
CA ILE A 77 -10.19 34.16 -15.24
C ILE A 77 -10.97 35.47 -15.05
N GLU A 78 -11.53 35.73 -13.86
CA GLU A 78 -12.18 36.98 -13.49
C GLU A 78 -11.20 38.15 -13.55
N GLU A 79 -10.00 38.01 -12.99
CA GLU A 79 -8.93 39.00 -13.07
C GLU A 79 -8.55 39.38 -14.51
N GLN A 80 -8.72 38.44 -15.46
CA GLN A 80 -8.51 38.64 -16.90
C GLN A 80 -9.74 39.30 -17.57
N GLY A 81 -10.85 39.48 -16.88
CA GLY A 81 -12.11 40.01 -17.44
C GLY A 81 -12.79 39.09 -18.43
N LYS A 82 -12.49 37.77 -18.37
CA LYS A 82 -12.96 36.76 -19.35
C LYS A 82 -13.98 35.79 -18.77
N MET A 83 -14.38 35.95 -17.50
CA MET A 83 -15.36 35.07 -16.89
C MET A 83 -16.75 35.30 -17.45
N THR A 84 -17.43 34.24 -17.84
CA THR A 84 -18.86 34.26 -18.22
C THR A 84 -19.67 33.34 -17.31
N PRO A 85 -21.01 33.56 -17.19
CA PRO A 85 -21.86 32.68 -16.38
C PRO A 85 -21.80 31.21 -16.84
N GLU A 86 -21.74 30.97 -18.14
CA GLU A 86 -21.65 29.62 -18.73
C GLU A 86 -20.34 28.92 -18.36
N LEU A 87 -19.21 29.67 -18.42
CA LEU A 87 -17.90 29.18 -18.07
C LEU A 87 -17.82 28.85 -16.58
N SER A 88 -18.36 29.74 -15.73
CA SER A 88 -18.44 29.49 -14.29
C SER A 88 -19.23 28.22 -13.96
N LEU A 89 -20.37 28.00 -14.62
CA LEU A 89 -21.17 26.79 -14.50
C LEU A 89 -20.44 25.54 -15.02
N ALA A 90 -19.70 25.67 -16.13
CA ALA A 90 -18.89 24.58 -16.65
C ALA A 90 -17.81 24.15 -15.63
N ILE A 91 -17.07 25.12 -15.07
CA ILE A 91 -16.06 24.87 -14.02
C ILE A 91 -16.68 24.19 -12.80
N ASP A 92 -17.86 24.62 -12.36
CA ASP A 92 -18.54 24.05 -11.17
C ASP A 92 -19.05 22.61 -11.36
N LYS A 93 -19.23 22.18 -12.61
CA LYS A 93 -19.70 20.82 -12.93
C LYS A 93 -18.58 19.79 -13.03
N VAL A 94 -17.34 20.24 -13.10
CA VAL A 94 -16.19 19.35 -13.30
C VAL A 94 -15.91 18.54 -12.03
N GLU A 95 -15.74 17.25 -12.20
CA GLU A 95 -15.45 16.28 -11.13
C GLU A 95 -14.00 15.76 -11.15
N LYS A 96 -13.24 16.10 -12.20
CA LYS A 96 -11.85 15.65 -12.38
C LYS A 96 -10.91 16.82 -12.63
N LEU A 97 -9.78 16.80 -11.93
CA LEU A 97 -8.77 17.85 -12.05
C LEU A 97 -8.31 18.05 -13.50
N GLN A 98 -8.17 16.96 -14.28
CA GLN A 98 -7.73 17.04 -15.68
C GLN A 98 -8.73 17.81 -16.56
N GLU A 99 -10.03 17.52 -16.41
CA GLU A 99 -11.09 18.24 -17.14
C GLU A 99 -11.11 19.72 -16.77
N LEU A 100 -10.83 20.03 -15.51
CA LEU A 100 -10.71 21.38 -14.99
C LEU A 100 -9.52 22.14 -15.63
N GLU A 101 -8.37 21.51 -15.69
CA GLU A 101 -7.16 22.09 -16.31
C GLU A 101 -7.34 22.27 -17.82
N ASP A 102 -8.07 21.39 -18.51
CA ASP A 102 -8.38 21.56 -19.94
C ASP A 102 -9.27 22.80 -20.18
N ILE A 103 -10.28 23.05 -19.34
CA ILE A 103 -11.10 24.27 -19.42
C ILE A 103 -10.27 25.52 -19.14
N TYR A 104 -9.30 25.44 -18.24
CA TYR A 104 -8.43 26.56 -17.89
C TYR A 104 -7.34 26.83 -18.94
N LEU A 105 -6.97 25.85 -19.78
CA LEU A 105 -5.83 25.91 -20.68
C LEU A 105 -5.81 27.18 -21.59
N PRO A 106 -6.95 27.65 -22.17
CA PRO A 106 -6.99 28.87 -22.99
C PRO A 106 -6.71 30.17 -22.20
N TYR A 107 -6.91 30.13 -20.88
CA TYR A 107 -6.78 31.30 -19.98
C TYR A 107 -5.47 31.30 -19.19
N LYS A 108 -4.75 30.15 -19.22
CA LYS A 108 -3.50 29.99 -18.51
C LYS A 108 -2.41 30.88 -19.11
N GLN A 109 -1.70 31.61 -18.27
CA GLN A 109 -0.51 32.36 -18.70
C GLN A 109 0.53 31.39 -19.26
N LYS A 110 0.82 31.51 -20.54
CA LYS A 110 1.82 30.69 -21.25
C LYS A 110 3.13 31.46 -21.36
N LYS A 111 4.24 30.72 -21.53
CA LYS A 111 5.49 31.31 -22.01
C LYS A 111 5.26 31.80 -23.45
N ARG A 112 6.05 32.79 -23.93
CA ARG A 112 5.93 33.36 -25.26
C ARG A 112 5.91 32.29 -26.35
N THR A 113 4.72 32.02 -26.91
CA THR A 113 4.47 31.01 -27.95
C THR A 113 4.55 31.64 -29.34
N ARG A 114 4.67 30.79 -30.39
CA ARG A 114 4.60 31.26 -31.80
C ARG A 114 3.28 31.97 -32.07
N ALA A 115 2.19 31.44 -31.57
CA ALA A 115 0.87 32.05 -31.70
C ALA A 115 0.78 33.42 -30.99
N MET A 116 1.40 33.58 -29.81
CA MET A 116 1.46 34.89 -29.13
C MET A 116 2.25 35.91 -29.96
N ILE A 117 3.39 35.51 -30.51
CA ILE A 117 4.20 36.35 -31.38
C ILE A 117 3.38 36.76 -32.63
N ALA A 118 2.65 35.82 -33.22
CA ALA A 118 1.78 36.11 -34.38
C ALA A 118 0.62 37.04 -33.99
N LYS A 119 0.05 36.93 -32.78
CA LYS A 119 -0.97 37.86 -32.27
C LYS A 119 -0.41 39.26 -32.03
N GLU A 120 0.79 39.35 -31.44
CA GLU A 120 1.51 40.64 -31.26
C GLU A 120 1.75 41.34 -32.62
N LYS A 121 2.01 40.58 -33.68
CA LYS A 121 2.14 41.05 -35.07
C LYS A 121 0.79 41.40 -35.76
N GLY A 122 -0.34 41.30 -35.04
CA GLY A 122 -1.66 41.68 -35.56
C GLY A 122 -2.35 40.65 -36.46
N LEU A 123 -1.93 39.37 -36.44
CA LEU A 123 -2.45 38.34 -37.35
C LEU A 123 -3.70 37.60 -36.82
N GLU A 124 -4.18 37.92 -35.60
CA GLU A 124 -5.36 37.30 -35.01
C GLU A 124 -6.65 37.47 -35.86
N PRO A 125 -6.95 38.65 -36.45
CA PRO A 125 -8.12 38.77 -37.32
C PRO A 125 -8.07 37.91 -38.56
N LEU A 126 -6.88 37.67 -39.15
CA LEU A 126 -6.70 36.77 -40.29
C LEU A 126 -7.00 35.31 -39.86
N ALA A 127 -6.48 34.87 -38.71
CA ALA A 127 -6.76 33.54 -38.16
C ALA A 127 -8.26 33.35 -37.88
N GLN A 128 -8.94 34.36 -37.33
CA GLN A 128 -10.38 34.35 -37.09
C GLN A 128 -11.19 34.29 -38.40
N PHE A 129 -10.78 35.02 -39.44
CA PHE A 129 -11.41 34.95 -40.75
C PHE A 129 -11.33 33.54 -41.33
N ILE A 130 -10.16 32.92 -41.28
CA ILE A 130 -9.95 31.56 -41.77
C ILE A 130 -10.82 30.56 -40.99
N LEU A 131 -10.89 30.67 -39.66
CA LEU A 131 -11.70 29.79 -38.83
C LEU A 131 -13.21 29.95 -39.03
N LYS A 132 -13.71 31.14 -39.47
CA LYS A 132 -15.11 31.30 -39.81
C LYS A 132 -15.52 30.54 -41.05
N GLN A 133 -14.57 30.29 -41.97
CA GLN A 133 -14.77 29.52 -43.22
C GLN A 133 -15.96 30.06 -44.04
N GLU A 134 -16.05 31.39 -44.14
CA GLU A 134 -17.05 32.06 -44.96
C GLU A 134 -16.62 32.02 -46.44
N ASP A 135 -17.59 31.90 -47.37
CA ASP A 135 -17.30 31.92 -48.79
C ASP A 135 -16.70 33.27 -49.19
N SER A 136 -15.56 33.23 -49.87
CA SER A 136 -14.88 34.39 -50.41
C SER A 136 -14.56 34.16 -51.88
N SER A 137 -14.76 35.20 -52.70
CA SER A 137 -14.33 35.19 -54.10
C SER A 137 -12.83 35.42 -54.28
N GLU A 138 -12.15 35.91 -53.23
CA GLU A 138 -10.71 36.17 -53.20
C GLU A 138 -9.94 34.91 -52.73
N LYS A 139 -8.75 34.73 -53.31
CA LYS A 139 -7.83 33.71 -52.83
C LYS A 139 -7.28 34.03 -51.45
N LEU A 140 -6.93 33.01 -50.68
CA LEU A 140 -6.44 33.18 -49.31
C LEU A 140 -5.14 34.00 -49.24
N GLU A 141 -4.27 33.87 -50.26
CA GLU A 141 -3.05 34.62 -50.39
C GLU A 141 -3.34 36.13 -50.56
N ASP A 142 -4.37 36.47 -51.40
CA ASP A 142 -4.77 37.87 -51.65
C ASP A 142 -5.38 38.49 -50.37
N ILE A 143 -6.11 37.69 -49.61
CA ILE A 143 -6.65 38.14 -48.30
C ILE A 143 -5.52 38.40 -47.32
N ALA A 144 -4.50 37.52 -47.28
CA ALA A 144 -3.34 37.66 -46.39
C ALA A 144 -2.54 38.94 -46.67
N LEU A 145 -2.50 39.42 -47.89
CA LEU A 145 -1.84 40.69 -48.25
C LEU A 145 -2.43 41.89 -47.51
N LYS A 146 -3.70 41.83 -47.07
CA LYS A 146 -4.37 42.91 -46.34
C LYS A 146 -3.87 43.05 -44.88
N TYR A 147 -3.11 42.07 -44.39
CA TYR A 147 -2.59 42.02 -43.01
C TYR A 147 -1.06 42.21 -42.94
N LEU A 148 -0.45 42.67 -44.06
CA LEU A 148 0.96 43.04 -44.04
C LEU A 148 1.20 44.30 -43.22
N ASN A 149 2.33 44.36 -42.54
CA ASN A 149 2.79 45.50 -41.77
C ASN A 149 4.32 45.47 -41.67
N ASP A 150 4.93 46.37 -40.92
CA ASP A 150 6.38 46.48 -40.79
C ASP A 150 7.06 45.21 -40.25
N GLU A 151 6.33 44.37 -39.52
CA GLU A 151 6.81 43.11 -38.93
C GLU A 151 6.41 41.86 -39.73
N VAL A 152 5.49 41.99 -40.68
CA VAL A 152 4.98 40.91 -41.54
C VAL A 152 5.07 41.35 -43.00
N THR A 153 6.10 40.88 -43.68
CA THR A 153 6.49 41.41 -44.98
C THR A 153 5.97 40.64 -46.20
N SER A 154 5.42 39.45 -45.99
CA SER A 154 4.89 38.60 -47.06
C SER A 154 3.58 37.90 -46.69
N SER A 155 2.78 37.53 -47.71
CA SER A 155 1.57 36.71 -47.51
C SER A 155 1.86 35.38 -46.86
N ASP A 156 2.99 34.74 -47.19
CA ASP A 156 3.41 33.47 -46.60
C ASP A 156 3.70 33.60 -45.10
N GLU A 157 4.35 34.69 -44.70
CA GLU A 157 4.60 34.99 -43.30
C GLU A 157 3.30 35.27 -42.53
N ALA A 158 2.36 36.00 -43.15
CA ALA A 158 1.04 36.24 -42.58
C ALA A 158 0.24 34.95 -42.37
N LEU A 159 0.24 34.08 -43.39
CA LEU A 159 -0.43 32.77 -43.35
C LEU A 159 0.24 31.81 -42.34
N ALA A 160 1.57 31.80 -42.25
CA ALA A 160 2.29 30.99 -41.25
C ALA A 160 1.92 31.43 -39.83
N GLY A 161 1.87 32.74 -39.56
CA GLY A 161 1.43 33.28 -38.28
C GLY A 161 -0.03 32.97 -37.96
N ALA A 162 -0.93 33.08 -38.95
CA ALA A 162 -2.33 32.70 -38.78
C ALA A 162 -2.46 31.18 -38.50
N SER A 163 -1.66 30.32 -39.17
CA SER A 163 -1.62 28.89 -38.92
C SER A 163 -1.17 28.57 -37.49
N ASP A 164 -0.16 29.26 -36.97
CA ASP A 164 0.29 29.09 -35.58
C ASP A 164 -0.81 29.46 -34.55
N ILE A 165 -1.57 30.53 -34.80
CA ILE A 165 -2.71 30.94 -33.97
C ILE A 165 -3.81 29.88 -34.01
N ILE A 166 -4.15 29.38 -35.22
CA ILE A 166 -5.18 28.35 -35.42
C ILE A 166 -4.76 27.05 -34.73
N ALA A 167 -3.50 26.61 -34.91
CA ALA A 167 -2.99 25.42 -34.29
C ALA A 167 -3.05 25.48 -32.77
N GLU A 168 -2.72 26.63 -32.14
CA GLU A 168 -2.85 26.80 -30.70
C GLU A 168 -4.32 26.81 -30.25
N THR A 169 -5.21 27.46 -31.02
CA THR A 169 -6.65 27.49 -30.74
C THR A 169 -7.25 26.09 -30.76
N ILE A 170 -6.86 25.24 -31.71
CA ILE A 170 -7.27 23.83 -31.80
C ILE A 170 -6.74 23.06 -30.62
N SER A 171 -5.47 23.26 -30.27
CA SER A 171 -4.82 22.58 -29.14
C SER A 171 -5.42 22.92 -27.78
N ASP A 172 -5.93 24.15 -27.62
CA ASP A 172 -6.52 24.62 -26.38
C ASP A 172 -8.00 24.22 -26.22
N SER A 173 -8.60 23.62 -27.24
CA SER A 173 -10.01 23.18 -27.19
C SER A 173 -10.17 21.99 -26.23
N ALA A 174 -10.91 22.21 -25.13
CA ALA A 174 -11.21 21.17 -24.13
C ALA A 174 -11.96 19.97 -24.73
N ASP A 175 -12.93 20.23 -25.64
CA ASP A 175 -13.72 19.17 -26.29
C ASP A 175 -12.88 18.28 -27.21
N ILE A 176 -11.99 18.88 -28.00
CA ILE A 176 -11.06 18.14 -28.87
C ILE A 176 -10.13 17.29 -28.03
N ARG A 177 -9.53 17.86 -26.98
CA ARG A 177 -8.64 17.14 -26.06
C ARG A 177 -9.35 15.99 -25.38
N ALA A 178 -10.53 16.21 -24.84
CA ALA A 178 -11.33 15.18 -24.17
C ALA A 178 -11.66 14.01 -25.13
N LYS A 179 -12.07 14.33 -26.37
CA LYS A 179 -12.42 13.33 -27.37
C LYS A 179 -11.21 12.53 -27.84
N LEU A 180 -10.10 13.19 -28.12
CA LEU A 180 -8.84 12.53 -28.49
C LEU A 180 -8.28 11.69 -27.36
N ARG A 181 -8.27 12.19 -26.12
CA ARG A 181 -7.85 11.44 -24.94
C ARG A 181 -8.63 10.13 -24.81
N GLN A 182 -9.97 10.21 -24.93
CA GLN A 182 -10.83 9.02 -24.88
C GLN A 182 -10.50 8.03 -26.01
N HIS A 183 -10.27 8.54 -27.23
CA HIS A 183 -9.94 7.72 -28.38
C HIS A 183 -8.58 7.04 -28.21
N LEU A 184 -7.53 7.81 -27.89
CA LEU A 184 -6.18 7.30 -27.68
C LEU A 184 -6.13 6.27 -26.54
N TRP A 185 -6.84 6.49 -25.45
CA TRP A 185 -6.93 5.53 -24.35
C TRP A 185 -7.48 4.16 -24.78
N GLN A 186 -8.38 4.14 -25.75
CA GLN A 186 -9.01 2.91 -26.23
C GLN A 186 -8.22 2.20 -27.34
N THR A 187 -7.49 2.95 -28.16
CA THR A 187 -6.92 2.46 -29.43
C THR A 187 -5.40 2.43 -29.48
N SER A 188 -4.72 3.22 -28.63
CA SER A 188 -3.26 3.32 -28.68
C SER A 188 -2.56 2.12 -28.06
N SER A 189 -1.32 1.91 -28.47
CA SER A 189 -0.40 0.91 -27.93
C SER A 189 0.91 1.58 -27.49
N LEU A 190 1.62 0.95 -26.53
CA LEU A 190 3.01 1.29 -26.27
C LEU A 190 3.91 0.46 -27.18
N SER A 191 4.80 1.13 -27.90
CA SER A 191 5.89 0.52 -28.66
C SER A 191 7.19 0.70 -27.88
N ILE A 192 7.89 -0.39 -27.66
CA ILE A 192 9.07 -0.45 -26.80
C ILE A 192 10.21 -1.04 -27.63
N THR A 193 11.34 -0.34 -27.65
CA THR A 193 12.59 -0.81 -28.26
C THR A 193 13.66 -0.92 -27.18
N ARG A 194 14.42 -2.01 -27.21
CA ARG A 194 15.49 -2.28 -26.27
C ARG A 194 16.84 -1.86 -26.82
N ASP A 195 17.63 -1.20 -26.02
CA ASP A 195 19.05 -0.97 -26.29
C ASP A 195 19.85 -2.18 -25.79
N LYS A 196 20.40 -2.97 -26.72
CA LYS A 196 21.11 -4.22 -26.43
C LYS A 196 22.46 -3.98 -25.73
N GLU A 197 23.10 -2.84 -26.00
CA GLU A 197 24.41 -2.51 -25.41
C GLU A 197 24.23 -2.07 -23.96
N ALA A 198 23.13 -1.36 -23.67
CA ALA A 198 22.82 -0.91 -22.31
C ALA A 198 22.31 -2.05 -21.41
N ASP A 199 21.69 -3.12 -21.97
CA ASP A 199 21.14 -4.27 -21.23
C ASP A 199 22.09 -5.48 -21.27
N SER A 200 23.30 -5.34 -20.69
CA SER A 200 24.32 -6.40 -20.66
C SER A 200 23.86 -7.69 -19.99
N ASP A 201 22.98 -7.58 -19.00
CA ASP A 201 22.46 -8.71 -18.21
C ASP A 201 21.20 -9.35 -18.82
N GLU A 202 20.76 -8.85 -19.97
CA GLU A 202 19.53 -9.30 -20.67
C GLU A 202 18.26 -9.25 -19.79
N ALA A 203 18.24 -8.39 -18.80
CA ALA A 203 17.14 -8.29 -17.84
C ALA A 203 15.82 -7.84 -18.50
N PHE A 204 15.92 -7.10 -19.61
CA PHE A 204 14.77 -6.57 -20.36
C PHE A 204 14.59 -7.26 -21.73
N LEU A 205 15.16 -8.45 -21.94
CA LEU A 205 15.08 -9.19 -23.20
C LEU A 205 13.64 -9.38 -23.70
N MET A 206 12.69 -9.57 -22.79
CA MET A 206 11.28 -9.75 -23.13
C MET A 206 10.61 -8.50 -23.75
N TYR A 207 11.26 -7.34 -23.70
CA TYR A 207 10.80 -6.08 -24.28
C TYR A 207 11.52 -5.71 -25.58
N GLU A 208 12.23 -6.64 -26.20
CA GLU A 208 12.83 -6.44 -27.52
C GLU A 208 11.72 -6.37 -28.58
N ASP A 209 11.58 -5.22 -29.27
CA ASP A 209 10.54 -4.95 -30.27
C ASP A 209 9.11 -5.28 -29.79
N TYR A 210 8.81 -4.92 -28.54
CA TYR A 210 7.55 -5.24 -27.89
C TYR A 210 6.49 -4.15 -28.15
N THR A 211 5.27 -4.58 -28.51
CA THR A 211 4.13 -3.67 -28.66
C THR A 211 2.88 -4.25 -28.00
N GLU A 212 2.21 -3.47 -27.16
CA GLU A 212 0.97 -3.90 -26.47
C GLU A 212 -0.04 -2.75 -26.34
N PRO A 213 -1.36 -3.01 -26.56
CA PRO A 213 -2.42 -2.03 -26.31
C PRO A 213 -2.45 -1.57 -24.85
N ILE A 214 -2.49 -0.23 -24.64
CA ILE A 214 -2.40 0.35 -23.30
C ILE A 214 -3.49 -0.13 -22.34
N LYS A 215 -4.70 -0.40 -22.83
CA LYS A 215 -5.85 -0.87 -22.03
C LYS A 215 -5.67 -2.27 -21.44
N HIS A 216 -4.70 -3.05 -21.95
CA HIS A 216 -4.42 -4.42 -21.50
C HIS A 216 -3.11 -4.54 -20.72
N LEU A 217 -2.35 -3.46 -20.62
CA LEU A 217 -1.08 -3.45 -19.89
C LEU A 217 -1.29 -3.62 -18.38
N PRO A 218 -0.78 -4.71 -17.77
CA PRO A 218 -0.86 -4.89 -16.34
C PRO A 218 0.13 -3.96 -15.60
N SER A 219 -0.21 -3.57 -14.38
CA SER A 219 0.54 -2.61 -13.57
C SER A 219 2.01 -2.97 -13.38
N HIS A 220 2.32 -4.24 -13.10
CA HIS A 220 3.71 -4.68 -12.92
C HIS A 220 4.55 -4.52 -14.19
N ARG A 221 3.93 -4.65 -15.39
CA ARG A 221 4.62 -4.45 -16.67
C ARG A 221 4.88 -2.98 -16.94
N ILE A 222 3.93 -2.10 -16.61
CA ILE A 222 4.12 -0.64 -16.68
C ILE A 222 5.31 -0.21 -15.81
N LEU A 223 5.39 -0.71 -14.56
CA LEU A 223 6.50 -0.40 -13.65
C LEU A 223 7.84 -0.96 -14.16
N ALA A 224 7.84 -2.18 -14.75
CA ALA A 224 9.04 -2.75 -15.37
C ALA A 224 9.54 -1.90 -16.55
N ILE A 225 8.62 -1.48 -17.44
CA ILE A 225 8.91 -0.63 -18.58
C ILE A 225 9.49 0.72 -18.12
N ASN A 226 8.84 1.37 -17.13
CA ASN A 226 9.31 2.63 -16.57
C ASN A 226 10.71 2.50 -15.95
N ARG A 227 11.01 1.38 -15.27
CA ARG A 227 12.34 1.09 -14.75
C ARG A 227 13.38 0.95 -15.86
N GLY A 228 13.04 0.27 -16.94
CA GLY A 228 13.93 0.12 -18.11
C GLY A 228 14.19 1.46 -18.80
N GLU A 229 13.15 2.30 -18.93
CA GLU A 229 13.26 3.66 -19.48
C GLU A 229 14.11 4.57 -18.59
N SER A 230 13.94 4.53 -17.26
CA SER A 230 14.73 5.32 -16.30
C SER A 230 16.22 4.94 -16.25
N LYS A 231 16.57 3.76 -16.77
CA LYS A 231 17.93 3.26 -16.90
C LYS A 231 18.51 3.44 -18.31
N ASP A 232 17.78 4.14 -19.19
CA ASP A 232 18.13 4.33 -20.62
C ASP A 232 18.27 3.00 -21.42
N ILE A 233 17.72 1.90 -20.88
CA ILE A 233 17.71 0.57 -21.55
C ILE A 233 16.56 0.46 -22.54
N LEU A 234 15.38 1.02 -22.20
CA LEU A 234 14.19 0.96 -23.02
C LEU A 234 13.83 2.34 -23.56
N LYS A 235 13.44 2.40 -24.85
CA LYS A 235 12.83 3.57 -25.47
C LYS A 235 11.35 3.27 -25.68
N VAL A 236 10.49 4.11 -25.12
CA VAL A 236 9.04 3.89 -25.05
C VAL A 236 8.31 5.00 -25.80
N LYS A 237 7.41 4.64 -26.70
CA LYS A 237 6.59 5.58 -27.48
C LYS A 237 5.13 5.13 -27.47
N LEU A 238 4.23 6.10 -27.36
CA LEU A 238 2.82 5.87 -27.64
C LEU A 238 2.63 5.86 -29.15
N ILE A 239 1.96 4.85 -29.68
CA ILE A 239 1.59 4.76 -31.10
C ILE A 239 0.08 4.75 -31.26
N SER A 240 -0.42 5.49 -32.28
CA SER A 240 -1.83 5.60 -32.59
C SER A 240 -2.04 5.61 -34.13
N ASP A 241 -3.27 5.52 -34.55
CA ASP A 241 -3.68 5.69 -35.92
C ASP A 241 -3.87 7.19 -36.21
N ILE A 242 -2.82 7.84 -36.75
CA ILE A 242 -2.75 9.28 -36.97
C ILE A 242 -3.91 9.77 -37.87
N ASP A 243 -4.28 9.01 -38.87
CA ASP A 243 -5.35 9.40 -39.79
C ASP A 243 -6.71 9.47 -39.10
N LYS A 244 -6.98 8.53 -38.19
CA LYS A 244 -8.20 8.54 -37.35
C LYS A 244 -8.19 9.68 -36.35
N ASP A 245 -7.05 9.94 -35.73
CA ASP A 245 -6.90 11.04 -34.78
C ASP A 245 -7.14 12.40 -35.47
N ILE A 246 -6.53 12.63 -36.62
CA ILE A 246 -6.74 13.84 -37.43
C ILE A 246 -8.20 13.93 -37.90
N ALA A 247 -8.84 12.82 -38.27
CA ALA A 247 -10.24 12.81 -38.67
C ALA A 247 -11.18 13.22 -37.54
N ILE A 248 -10.82 12.93 -36.27
CA ILE A 248 -11.57 13.41 -35.11
C ILE A 248 -11.48 14.93 -35.03
N ILE A 249 -10.29 15.52 -35.08
CA ILE A 249 -10.11 16.99 -35.02
C ILE A 249 -10.83 17.68 -36.20
N THR A 250 -10.69 17.11 -37.41
CA THR A 250 -11.32 17.60 -38.60
C THR A 250 -12.84 17.77 -38.48
N LYS A 251 -13.52 16.82 -37.80
CA LYS A 251 -14.97 16.90 -37.53
C LYS A 251 -15.38 18.07 -36.65
N PHE A 252 -14.51 18.55 -35.78
CA PHE A 252 -14.77 19.71 -34.94
C PHE A 252 -14.49 21.03 -35.65
N ILE A 253 -13.53 21.06 -36.58
CA ILE A 253 -12.99 22.28 -37.13
C ILE A 253 -13.53 22.54 -38.54
N LEU A 254 -13.55 21.53 -39.43
CA LEU A 254 -13.87 21.74 -40.82
C LEU A 254 -15.37 21.72 -41.12
N LYS A 255 -15.87 22.74 -41.82
CA LYS A 255 -17.20 22.75 -42.44
C LYS A 255 -17.18 21.96 -43.76
N GLN A 256 -18.35 21.46 -44.21
CA GLN A 256 -18.48 20.52 -45.29
C GLN A 256 -17.91 21.05 -46.64
N ASN A 257 -18.05 22.36 -46.90
CA ASN A 257 -17.61 23.01 -48.15
C ASN A 257 -16.69 24.21 -47.83
N SER A 258 -15.70 24.01 -46.96
CA SER A 258 -14.80 25.08 -46.54
C SER A 258 -13.88 25.53 -47.68
N PRO A 259 -13.84 26.84 -48.02
CA PRO A 259 -12.91 27.38 -49.02
C PRO A 259 -11.45 27.29 -48.52
N CYS A 260 -11.23 27.22 -47.21
CA CYS A 260 -9.92 27.12 -46.56
C CYS A 260 -9.53 25.68 -46.20
N LYS A 261 -10.14 24.65 -46.81
CA LYS A 261 -10.00 23.25 -46.41
C LYS A 261 -8.55 22.77 -46.36
N GLU A 262 -7.77 23.04 -47.39
CA GLU A 262 -6.37 22.61 -47.50
C GLU A 262 -5.51 23.28 -46.39
N PHE A 263 -5.65 24.58 -46.24
CA PHE A 263 -4.94 25.35 -45.20
C PHE A 263 -5.28 24.87 -43.79
N LEU A 264 -6.57 24.71 -43.50
CA LEU A 264 -7.01 24.22 -42.17
C LEU A 264 -6.59 22.78 -41.93
N THR A 265 -6.55 21.92 -42.96
CA THR A 265 -6.05 20.55 -42.80
C THR A 265 -4.57 20.57 -42.41
N ASN A 266 -3.75 21.40 -43.01
CA ASN A 266 -2.35 21.55 -42.66
C ASN A 266 -2.17 22.12 -41.24
N ALA A 267 -2.98 23.09 -40.83
CA ALA A 267 -2.99 23.64 -39.49
C ALA A 267 -3.42 22.59 -38.43
N ILE A 268 -4.38 21.72 -38.76
CA ILE A 268 -4.81 20.58 -37.92
C ILE A 268 -3.67 19.58 -37.74
N ILE A 269 -2.97 19.22 -38.83
CA ILE A 269 -1.84 18.29 -38.77
C ILE A 269 -0.71 18.87 -37.90
N ASP A 270 -0.39 20.17 -38.04
CA ASP A 270 0.60 20.84 -37.20
C ASP A 270 0.16 20.87 -35.72
N ALA A 271 -1.10 21.25 -35.46
CA ALA A 271 -1.66 21.26 -34.11
C ALA A 271 -1.55 19.88 -33.44
N TYR A 272 -1.90 18.82 -34.17
CA TYR A 272 -1.82 17.44 -33.67
C TYR A 272 -0.39 17.04 -33.38
N ASN A 273 0.51 17.11 -34.37
CA ASN A 273 1.87 16.60 -34.23
C ASN A 273 2.73 17.39 -33.22
N ARG A 274 2.59 18.71 -33.23
CA ARG A 274 3.45 19.60 -32.43
C ARG A 274 2.91 19.89 -31.03
N LEU A 275 1.59 20.00 -30.87
CA LEU A 275 0.99 20.49 -29.65
C LEU A 275 0.16 19.43 -28.90
N ILE A 276 -0.77 18.76 -29.60
CA ILE A 276 -1.78 17.93 -28.95
C ILE A 276 -1.22 16.55 -28.60
N PHE A 277 -0.69 15.82 -29.60
CA PHE A 277 -0.24 14.43 -29.38
C PHE A 277 0.88 14.32 -28.34
N PRO A 278 1.95 15.15 -28.36
CA PRO A 278 2.98 15.09 -27.34
C PRO A 278 2.49 15.42 -25.91
N ALA A 279 1.44 16.26 -25.82
CA ALA A 279 0.82 16.58 -24.55
C ALA A 279 -0.04 15.41 -24.02
N LEU A 280 -0.88 14.82 -24.89
CA LEU A 280 -1.73 13.67 -24.55
C LEU A 280 -0.90 12.40 -24.31
N GLU A 281 0.18 12.17 -25.04
CA GLU A 281 1.12 11.08 -24.80
C GLU A 281 1.68 11.14 -23.38
N ARG A 282 2.21 12.31 -22.95
CA ARG A 282 2.70 12.51 -21.59
C ARG A 282 1.61 12.29 -20.54
N GLU A 283 0.42 12.79 -20.81
CA GLU A 283 -0.73 12.64 -19.93
C GLU A 283 -1.13 11.17 -19.77
N ILE A 284 -1.27 10.43 -20.86
CA ILE A 284 -1.62 9.01 -20.88
C ILE A 284 -0.52 8.19 -20.16
N ARG A 285 0.76 8.48 -20.44
CA ARG A 285 1.89 7.83 -19.77
C ARG A 285 1.89 8.09 -18.27
N ASN A 286 1.61 9.32 -17.83
CA ASN A 286 1.49 9.66 -16.42
C ASN A 286 0.32 8.93 -15.77
N GLN A 287 -0.84 8.90 -16.40
CA GLN A 287 -2.02 8.20 -15.87
C GLN A 287 -1.80 6.68 -15.75
N LEU A 288 -1.16 6.06 -16.75
CA LEU A 288 -0.76 4.65 -16.67
C LEU A 288 0.17 4.41 -15.49
N THR A 289 1.16 5.28 -15.30
CA THR A 289 2.14 5.20 -14.21
C THR A 289 1.47 5.37 -12.85
N GLU A 290 0.64 6.39 -12.67
CA GLU A 290 -0.11 6.63 -11.42
C GLU A 290 -1.01 5.44 -11.06
N THR A 291 -1.75 4.92 -12.04
CA THR A 291 -2.61 3.74 -11.82
C THR A 291 -1.78 2.53 -11.41
N ALA A 292 -0.66 2.29 -12.08
CA ALA A 292 0.23 1.17 -11.77
C ALA A 292 0.87 1.30 -10.38
N GLN A 293 1.30 2.51 -10.02
CA GLN A 293 1.88 2.80 -8.71
C GLN A 293 0.86 2.61 -7.58
N THR A 294 -0.34 3.16 -7.73
CA THR A 294 -1.42 3.03 -6.74
C THR A 294 -1.77 1.57 -6.50
N GLN A 295 -1.89 0.77 -7.56
CA GLN A 295 -2.16 -0.66 -7.43
C GLN A 295 -1.02 -1.40 -6.74
N ALA A 296 0.25 -1.12 -7.10
CA ALA A 296 1.40 -1.72 -6.47
C ALA A 296 1.51 -1.36 -4.98
N ILE A 297 1.28 -0.09 -4.62
CA ILE A 297 1.28 0.38 -3.23
C ILE A 297 0.18 -0.33 -2.42
N HIS A 298 -0.99 -0.56 -3.01
CA HIS A 298 -2.07 -1.32 -2.37
C HIS A 298 -1.65 -2.77 -2.06
N VAL A 299 -0.97 -3.44 -3.00
CA VAL A 299 -0.42 -4.79 -2.78
C VAL A 299 0.65 -4.77 -1.68
N PHE A 300 1.55 -3.78 -1.69
CA PHE A 300 2.59 -3.64 -0.66
C PHE A 300 1.98 -3.39 0.72
N ALA A 301 0.94 -2.57 0.81
CA ALA A 301 0.18 -2.31 2.03
C ALA A 301 -0.45 -3.60 2.58
N SER A 302 -1.06 -4.40 1.72
CA SER A 302 -1.65 -5.69 2.09
C SER A 302 -0.59 -6.68 2.58
N ASN A 303 0.53 -6.80 1.87
CA ASN A 303 1.64 -7.67 2.28
C ASN A 303 2.22 -7.24 3.63
N LEU A 304 2.42 -5.94 3.87
CA LEU A 304 2.88 -5.43 5.16
C LEU A 304 1.87 -5.74 6.28
N LYS A 305 0.57 -5.51 6.04
CA LYS A 305 -0.49 -5.81 7.01
C LYS A 305 -0.44 -7.25 7.47
N GLN A 306 -0.28 -8.20 6.54
CA GLN A 306 -0.20 -9.62 6.85
C GLN A 306 1.08 -9.98 7.63
N LEU A 307 2.23 -9.37 7.29
CA LEU A 307 3.46 -9.56 8.03
C LEU A 307 3.35 -9.09 9.48
N LEU A 308 2.72 -7.93 9.71
CA LEU A 308 2.52 -7.35 11.04
C LEU A 308 1.54 -8.17 11.90
N LEU A 309 0.53 -8.75 11.27
CA LEU A 309 -0.53 -9.50 11.93
C LEU A 309 -0.24 -11.01 12.05
N GLN A 310 0.96 -11.48 11.71
CA GLN A 310 1.33 -12.88 11.92
C GLN A 310 1.21 -13.28 13.39
N ALA A 311 0.79 -14.54 13.63
CA ALA A 311 0.68 -15.09 14.98
C ALA A 311 2.04 -15.06 15.69
N PRO A 312 2.14 -14.49 16.90
CA PRO A 312 3.36 -14.49 17.69
C PRO A 312 3.63 -15.89 18.25
N LEU A 313 4.90 -16.29 18.33
CA LEU A 313 5.34 -17.50 19.03
C LEU A 313 5.90 -17.09 20.40
N ALA A 314 5.02 -16.67 21.30
CA ALA A 314 5.40 -16.30 22.64
C ALA A 314 5.79 -17.52 23.52
N GLY A 315 6.64 -17.30 24.53
CA GLY A 315 7.00 -18.33 25.51
C GLY A 315 8.17 -19.24 25.10
N TYR A 316 8.74 -19.08 23.90
CA TYR A 316 9.89 -19.85 23.44
C TYR A 316 11.21 -19.15 23.77
N THR A 317 12.24 -19.95 24.13
CA THR A 317 13.65 -19.52 24.06
C THR A 317 14.11 -19.69 22.62
N VAL A 318 14.43 -18.58 21.97
CA VAL A 318 14.71 -18.53 20.53
C VAL A 318 16.18 -18.25 20.25
N MET A 319 16.78 -19.05 19.37
CA MET A 319 18.10 -18.75 18.80
C MET A 319 17.90 -18.11 17.41
N GLY A 320 18.28 -16.84 17.27
CA GLY A 320 18.28 -16.14 15.99
C GLY A 320 19.61 -16.33 15.27
N LEU A 321 19.54 -16.70 14.02
CA LEU A 321 20.68 -16.85 13.11
C LEU A 321 20.57 -15.85 11.97
N ASP A 322 21.59 -15.00 11.84
CA ASP A 322 21.76 -14.06 10.73
C ASP A 322 22.86 -14.61 9.78
N PRO A 323 22.50 -15.28 8.66
CA PRO A 323 23.41 -15.99 7.81
C PRO A 323 24.40 -15.06 7.09
N GLY A 324 25.64 -15.54 6.88
CA GLY A 324 26.65 -14.81 6.10
C GLY A 324 27.82 -15.69 5.67
N TYR A 325 28.22 -15.58 4.38
CA TYR A 325 29.32 -16.39 3.82
C TYR A 325 30.69 -16.03 4.39
N ARG A 326 31.05 -14.74 4.35
CA ARG A 326 32.43 -14.29 4.64
C ARG A 326 32.70 -14.07 6.12
N THR A 327 31.73 -13.51 6.81
CA THR A 327 31.88 -13.07 8.19
C THR A 327 31.34 -14.08 9.21
N GLY A 328 30.89 -15.24 8.73
CA GLY A 328 30.18 -16.26 9.52
C GLY A 328 28.73 -15.89 9.82
N CYS A 329 27.96 -16.86 10.26
CA CYS A 329 26.58 -16.71 10.70
C CYS A 329 26.57 -16.11 12.11
N LYS A 330 25.96 -14.95 12.31
CA LYS A 330 25.79 -14.33 13.63
C LYS A 330 24.63 -15.01 14.36
N MET A 331 24.82 -15.22 15.64
CA MET A 331 23.87 -15.92 16.48
C MET A 331 23.57 -15.09 17.73
N ALA A 332 22.31 -15.06 18.11
CA ALA A 332 21.86 -14.51 19.38
C ALA A 332 20.78 -15.42 19.99
N ILE A 333 20.81 -15.58 21.31
CA ILE A 333 19.81 -16.35 22.05
C ILE A 333 19.01 -15.39 22.89
N VAL A 334 17.69 -15.45 22.78
CA VAL A 334 16.77 -14.65 23.57
C VAL A 334 15.84 -15.58 24.38
N ASP A 335 15.54 -15.17 25.61
CA ASP A 335 14.57 -15.88 26.45
C ASP A 335 13.13 -15.61 26.01
N ALA A 336 12.16 -16.19 26.70
CA ALA A 336 10.74 -16.04 26.41
C ALA A 336 10.23 -14.59 26.51
N THR A 337 10.98 -13.68 27.14
CA THR A 337 10.64 -12.25 27.27
C THR A 337 11.36 -11.38 26.23
N GLY A 338 12.21 -11.98 25.39
CA GLY A 338 13.04 -11.28 24.41
C GLY A 338 14.34 -10.70 24.99
N GLN A 339 14.71 -11.01 26.25
CA GLN A 339 15.98 -10.64 26.83
C GLN A 339 17.11 -11.46 26.22
N VAL A 340 18.24 -10.84 25.88
CA VAL A 340 19.40 -11.52 25.34
C VAL A 340 20.12 -12.32 26.44
N LEU A 341 20.27 -13.62 26.22
CA LEU A 341 20.96 -14.52 27.13
C LEU A 341 22.42 -14.72 26.75
N ASP A 342 22.71 -14.84 25.44
CA ASP A 342 24.06 -15.02 24.92
C ASP A 342 24.11 -14.72 23.41
N HIS A 343 25.31 -14.62 22.87
CA HIS A 343 25.53 -14.37 21.44
C HIS A 343 26.85 -14.98 20.93
N GLY A 344 27.01 -15.05 19.62
CA GLY A 344 28.23 -15.56 19.06
C GLY A 344 28.25 -15.57 17.54
N VAL A 345 29.27 -16.25 16.98
CA VAL A 345 29.43 -16.45 15.55
C VAL A 345 29.66 -17.93 15.28
N LEU A 346 29.03 -18.43 14.22
CA LEU A 346 29.14 -19.78 13.69
C LEU A 346 29.76 -19.71 12.29
N TYR A 347 30.82 -20.47 12.04
CA TYR A 347 31.52 -20.51 10.75
C TYR A 347 31.10 -21.76 9.98
N ILE A 348 29.94 -21.70 9.33
CA ILE A 348 29.25 -22.85 8.69
C ILE A 348 29.78 -23.10 7.29
N THR A 349 30.20 -22.07 6.58
CA THR A 349 30.54 -22.10 5.13
C THR A 349 32.04 -22.02 4.85
N MET A 350 32.90 -22.10 5.87
CA MET A 350 34.34 -21.98 5.71
C MET A 350 35.03 -23.35 5.51
N SER A 351 35.64 -23.92 6.54
CA SER A 351 36.30 -25.23 6.49
C SER A 351 35.53 -26.28 7.30
N ASP A 352 35.77 -27.55 7.01
CA ASP A 352 35.14 -28.67 7.75
C ASP A 352 35.44 -28.61 9.24
N ASP A 353 36.67 -28.23 9.63
CA ASP A 353 37.06 -28.05 11.04
C ASP A 353 36.29 -26.88 11.71
N ALA A 354 36.11 -25.78 11.00
CA ALA A 354 35.30 -24.64 11.50
C ALA A 354 33.83 -25.01 11.60
N LYS A 355 33.31 -25.81 10.66
CA LYS A 355 31.96 -26.32 10.65
C LYS A 355 31.72 -27.28 11.83
N ALA A 356 32.67 -28.20 12.12
CA ALA A 356 32.58 -29.11 13.26
C ALA A 356 32.62 -28.36 14.61
N LYS A 357 33.48 -27.36 14.75
CA LYS A 357 33.52 -26.50 15.95
C LYS A 357 32.21 -25.71 16.13
N SER A 358 31.63 -25.24 15.02
CA SER A 358 30.36 -24.54 15.05
C SER A 358 29.20 -25.47 15.43
N ALA A 359 29.24 -26.74 15.01
CA ALA A 359 28.26 -27.74 15.40
C ALA A 359 28.30 -28.01 16.91
N GLN A 360 29.51 -28.24 17.47
CA GLN A 360 29.63 -28.43 18.92
C GLN A 360 29.15 -27.22 19.70
N LYS A 361 29.52 -26.01 19.27
CA LYS A 361 29.09 -24.76 19.89
C LYS A 361 27.56 -24.61 19.88
N LEU A 362 26.91 -24.93 18.76
CA LEU A 362 25.46 -24.87 18.64
C LEU A 362 24.78 -25.86 19.58
N LEU A 363 25.28 -27.10 19.68
CA LEU A 363 24.79 -28.12 20.62
C LEU A 363 24.91 -27.66 22.06
N ASP A 364 26.07 -27.12 22.45
CA ASP A 364 26.32 -26.60 23.81
C ASP A 364 25.33 -25.49 24.18
N TYR A 365 25.06 -24.58 23.25
CA TYR A 365 24.11 -23.49 23.46
C TYR A 365 22.66 -23.98 23.54
N ILE A 366 22.25 -24.93 22.68
CA ILE A 366 20.91 -25.53 22.75
C ILE A 366 20.68 -26.17 24.12
N GLN A 367 21.65 -26.92 24.60
CA GLN A 367 21.55 -27.59 25.89
C GLN A 367 21.59 -26.59 27.06
N LYS A 368 22.54 -25.66 27.04
CA LYS A 368 22.76 -24.68 28.13
C LYS A 368 21.55 -23.77 28.37
N TYR A 369 20.98 -23.26 27.30
CA TYR A 369 19.90 -22.27 27.34
C TYR A 369 18.52 -22.89 27.09
N LYS A 370 18.44 -24.22 26.92
CA LYS A 370 17.19 -24.94 26.59
C LYS A 370 16.46 -24.32 25.42
N VAL A 371 17.23 -24.02 24.36
CA VAL A 371 16.67 -23.49 23.12
C VAL A 371 15.69 -24.50 22.54
N ASN A 372 14.50 -24.07 22.21
CA ASN A 372 13.47 -24.93 21.63
C ASN A 372 13.01 -24.49 20.24
N LEU A 373 13.46 -23.29 19.80
CA LEU A 373 13.17 -22.77 18.47
C LEU A 373 14.39 -22.05 17.88
N ILE A 374 14.69 -22.33 16.61
CA ILE A 374 15.75 -21.65 15.85
C ILE A 374 15.13 -20.82 14.73
N SER A 375 15.43 -19.53 14.69
CA SER A 375 15.01 -18.57 13.70
C SER A 375 16.15 -18.29 12.73
N ILE A 376 16.02 -18.65 11.46
CA ILE A 376 17.06 -18.49 10.45
C ILE A 376 16.62 -17.36 9.50
N GLY A 377 17.42 -16.30 9.37
CA GLY A 377 17.20 -15.25 8.40
C GLY A 377 17.19 -15.78 6.96
N ASN A 378 16.38 -15.19 6.09
CA ASN A 378 16.19 -15.63 4.71
C ASN A 378 17.13 -14.96 3.68
N GLY A 379 18.22 -14.33 4.15
CA GLY A 379 19.19 -13.65 3.28
C GLY A 379 20.25 -14.56 2.69
N THR A 380 21.42 -13.96 2.45
CA THR A 380 22.58 -14.65 1.86
C THR A 380 23.06 -15.79 2.77
N ALA A 381 23.33 -16.98 2.22
CA ALA A 381 23.73 -18.20 2.96
C ALA A 381 22.62 -18.81 3.87
N SER A 382 21.37 -18.41 3.69
CA SER A 382 20.24 -18.96 4.44
C SER A 382 20.08 -20.47 4.23
N TYR A 383 20.20 -20.92 2.98
CA TYR A 383 20.05 -22.36 2.65
C TYR A 383 21.13 -23.23 3.28
N GLU A 384 22.39 -22.80 3.21
CA GLU A 384 23.53 -23.50 3.80
C GLU A 384 23.42 -23.55 5.33
N THR A 385 22.88 -22.48 5.93
CA THR A 385 22.59 -22.43 7.37
C THR A 385 21.42 -23.35 7.74
N GLU A 386 20.37 -23.37 6.93
CA GLU A 386 19.22 -24.28 7.10
C GLU A 386 19.67 -25.74 7.01
N GLU A 387 20.44 -26.09 5.99
CA GLU A 387 20.98 -27.45 5.81
C GLU A 387 21.85 -27.87 6.99
N PHE A 388 22.71 -27.00 7.48
CA PHE A 388 23.54 -27.27 8.65
C PHE A 388 22.70 -27.51 9.91
N VAL A 389 21.72 -26.68 10.18
CA VAL A 389 20.84 -26.81 11.36
C VAL A 389 19.98 -28.05 11.28
N ALA A 390 19.36 -28.33 10.12
CA ALA A 390 18.51 -29.49 9.92
C ALA A 390 19.28 -30.81 10.09
N ASN A 391 20.49 -30.89 9.51
CA ASN A 391 21.35 -32.08 9.67
C ASN A 391 21.71 -32.30 11.15
N LEU A 392 22.08 -31.24 11.89
CA LEU A 392 22.43 -31.35 13.29
C LEU A 392 21.24 -31.78 14.16
N ILE A 393 20.04 -31.26 13.90
CA ILE A 393 18.81 -31.68 14.59
C ILE A 393 18.55 -33.17 14.37
N ASN A 394 18.70 -33.66 13.12
CA ASN A 394 18.45 -35.06 12.77
C ASN A 394 19.50 -36.00 13.35
N GLU A 395 20.78 -35.69 13.20
CA GLU A 395 21.90 -36.51 13.68
C GLU A 395 21.85 -36.72 15.21
N HIS A 396 21.52 -35.64 15.94
CA HIS A 396 21.48 -35.70 17.40
C HIS A 396 20.06 -35.87 17.98
N LYS A 397 19.03 -36.01 17.11
CA LYS A 397 17.60 -36.15 17.51
C LYS A 397 17.16 -35.11 18.52
N LEU A 398 17.51 -33.85 18.24
CA LEU A 398 17.24 -32.73 19.15
C LEU A 398 15.73 -32.41 19.19
N PRO A 399 15.16 -32.11 20.35
CA PRO A 399 13.77 -31.66 20.49
C PRO A 399 13.61 -30.18 20.14
N VAL A 400 14.20 -29.76 19.01
CA VAL A 400 14.24 -28.37 18.55
C VAL A 400 13.63 -28.29 17.17
N HIS A 401 12.88 -27.24 16.92
CA HIS A 401 12.35 -26.91 15.61
C HIS A 401 13.04 -25.67 15.04
N TYR A 402 13.03 -25.52 13.74
CA TYR A 402 13.50 -24.29 13.11
C TYR A 402 12.46 -23.73 12.15
N LEU A 403 12.61 -22.47 11.80
CA LEU A 403 11.84 -21.81 10.75
C LEU A 403 12.68 -20.73 10.06
N ILE A 404 12.32 -20.45 8.80
CA ILE A 404 12.95 -19.38 8.03
C ILE A 404 12.17 -18.08 8.27
N THR A 405 12.88 -17.06 8.72
CA THR A 405 12.31 -15.76 9.08
C THR A 405 12.68 -14.72 8.04
N ASN A 406 11.72 -13.91 7.65
CA ASN A 406 11.99 -12.75 6.80
C ASN A 406 12.86 -11.74 7.55
N GLU A 407 14.12 -11.56 7.12
CA GLU A 407 15.07 -10.61 7.74
C GLU A 407 15.00 -9.20 7.14
N ALA A 408 14.08 -8.92 6.22
CA ALA A 408 13.96 -7.63 5.59
C ALA A 408 13.93 -6.49 6.61
N GLY A 409 14.75 -5.47 6.39
CA GLY A 409 14.92 -4.34 7.29
C GLY A 409 15.71 -4.61 8.58
N ALA A 410 16.12 -5.86 8.91
CA ALA A 410 16.91 -6.15 10.09
C ALA A 410 18.27 -5.41 10.09
N SER A 411 18.92 -5.35 8.92
CA SER A 411 20.17 -4.58 8.74
C SER A 411 19.97 -3.07 8.93
N VAL A 412 18.83 -2.53 8.47
CA VAL A 412 18.50 -1.11 8.65
C VAL A 412 18.22 -0.81 10.13
N TYR A 413 17.46 -1.67 10.79
CA TYR A 413 17.22 -1.56 12.24
C TYR A 413 18.54 -1.62 13.02
N SER A 414 19.39 -2.62 12.77
CA SER A 414 20.62 -2.86 13.54
C SER A 414 21.58 -1.67 13.52
N ALA A 415 21.58 -0.89 12.42
CA ALA A 415 22.38 0.33 12.26
C ALA A 415 21.65 1.60 12.75
N SER A 416 20.37 1.51 13.13
CA SER A 416 19.55 2.65 13.53
C SER A 416 19.96 3.18 14.93
N LYS A 417 19.64 4.46 15.16
CA LYS A 417 19.80 5.09 16.48
C LYS A 417 18.99 4.35 17.56
N LEU A 418 17.79 3.88 17.21
CA LEU A 418 16.93 3.13 18.11
C LEU A 418 17.60 1.83 18.56
N ALA A 419 18.21 1.07 17.66
CA ALA A 419 18.91 -0.17 18.02
C ALA A 419 20.16 0.08 18.87
N VAL A 420 20.85 1.22 18.66
CA VAL A 420 21.96 1.64 19.55
C VAL A 420 21.47 1.97 20.95
N GLU A 421 20.32 2.64 21.08
CA GLU A 421 19.71 2.97 22.36
C GLU A 421 19.19 1.72 23.10
N GLU A 422 18.57 0.76 22.37
CA GLU A 422 18.01 -0.48 22.95
C GLU A 422 19.09 -1.51 23.32
N LEU A 423 20.15 -1.59 22.53
CA LEU A 423 21.17 -2.65 22.59
C LEU A 423 22.58 -2.06 22.51
N PRO A 424 22.96 -1.17 23.44
CA PRO A 424 24.23 -0.44 23.40
C PRO A 424 25.47 -1.36 23.49
N GLU A 425 25.34 -2.51 24.17
CA GLU A 425 26.44 -3.45 24.45
C GLU A 425 26.76 -4.37 23.25
N TYR A 426 25.90 -4.40 22.21
CA TYR A 426 26.05 -5.31 21.08
C TYR A 426 26.46 -4.57 19.81
N ASP A 427 27.28 -5.20 19.00
CA ASP A 427 27.63 -4.67 17.69
C ASP A 427 26.46 -4.75 16.69
N VAL A 428 26.60 -4.04 15.56
CA VAL A 428 25.56 -3.96 14.55
C VAL A 428 25.11 -5.31 14.00
N THR A 429 26.02 -6.28 13.91
CA THR A 429 25.71 -7.60 13.33
C THR A 429 24.98 -8.50 14.31
N ILE A 430 25.31 -8.42 15.59
CA ILE A 430 24.61 -9.15 16.66
C ILE A 430 23.20 -8.59 16.87
N ARG A 431 23.02 -7.26 16.76
CA ARG A 431 21.69 -6.64 16.81
C ARG A 431 20.76 -7.18 15.72
N GLY A 432 21.30 -7.49 14.52
CA GLY A 432 20.57 -8.16 13.45
C GLY A 432 20.04 -9.53 13.88
N ALA A 433 20.90 -10.39 14.44
CA ALA A 433 20.52 -11.72 14.93
C ALA A 433 19.50 -11.65 16.09
N ILE A 434 19.65 -10.68 17.01
CA ILE A 434 18.67 -10.43 18.07
C ILE A 434 17.29 -10.06 17.49
N SER A 435 17.25 -9.18 16.51
CA SER A 435 16.00 -8.78 15.85
C SER A 435 15.34 -9.98 15.14
N ILE A 436 16.12 -10.84 14.46
CA ILE A 436 15.61 -12.04 13.80
C ILE A 436 14.99 -13.01 14.84
N ALA A 437 15.59 -13.15 16.03
CA ALA A 437 15.03 -13.97 17.09
C ALA A 437 13.74 -13.40 17.67
N ARG A 438 13.72 -12.10 18.01
CA ARG A 438 12.56 -11.41 18.60
C ARG A 438 11.39 -11.30 17.65
N ARG A 439 11.66 -11.21 16.34
CA ARG A 439 10.64 -11.09 15.29
C ARG A 439 9.68 -12.26 15.25
N ILE A 440 10.11 -13.46 15.67
CA ILE A 440 9.22 -14.61 15.79
C ILE A 440 8.37 -14.54 17.05
N GLN A 441 8.96 -14.04 18.12
CA GLN A 441 8.24 -13.93 19.41
C GLN A 441 7.12 -12.90 19.32
N ASP A 442 7.37 -11.74 18.70
CA ASP A 442 6.35 -10.74 18.37
C ASP A 442 6.71 -9.98 17.06
N PRO A 443 6.17 -10.41 15.92
CA PRO A 443 6.41 -9.75 14.63
C PRO A 443 6.05 -8.26 14.63
N LEU A 444 4.92 -7.89 15.23
CA LEU A 444 4.46 -6.51 15.27
C LEU A 444 5.42 -5.62 16.07
N ALA A 445 5.77 -6.04 17.29
CA ALA A 445 6.65 -5.26 18.16
C ALA A 445 8.05 -5.03 17.57
N GLU A 446 8.55 -5.96 16.77
CA GLU A 446 9.86 -5.81 16.10
C GLU A 446 9.78 -5.04 14.79
N LEU A 447 8.79 -5.32 13.94
CA LEU A 447 8.68 -4.68 12.62
C LEU A 447 8.37 -3.18 12.70
N VAL A 448 7.64 -2.73 13.73
CA VAL A 448 7.37 -1.29 13.94
C VAL A 448 8.63 -0.46 14.28
N LYS A 449 9.73 -1.10 14.65
CA LYS A 449 11.03 -0.45 14.90
C LYS A 449 11.76 -0.10 13.59
N ILE A 450 11.35 -0.70 12.49
CA ILE A 450 11.97 -0.57 11.16
C ILE A 450 11.21 0.50 10.39
N GLU A 451 11.95 1.33 9.64
CA GLU A 451 11.28 2.23 8.69
C GLU A 451 10.47 1.39 7.67
N PRO A 452 9.16 1.66 7.49
CA PRO A 452 8.28 0.79 6.70
C PRO A 452 8.79 0.53 5.28
N LYS A 453 9.41 1.52 4.65
CA LYS A 453 10.02 1.39 3.32
C LYS A 453 11.23 0.44 3.26
N ALA A 454 11.86 0.15 4.39
CA ALA A 454 12.96 -0.80 4.47
C ALA A 454 12.49 -2.26 4.61
N ILE A 455 11.21 -2.48 4.88
CA ILE A 455 10.59 -3.80 4.89
C ILE A 455 10.30 -4.19 3.44
N GLY A 456 10.90 -5.27 2.93
CA GLY A 456 10.70 -5.75 1.57
C GLY A 456 9.32 -6.37 1.41
N VAL A 457 8.37 -5.65 0.83
CA VAL A 457 6.98 -6.07 0.63
C VAL A 457 6.57 -6.20 -0.84
N GLY A 458 7.48 -5.89 -1.78
CA GLY A 458 7.19 -6.04 -3.21
C GLY A 458 8.34 -5.73 -4.15
N GLN A 459 8.26 -6.26 -5.37
CA GLN A 459 9.34 -6.21 -6.36
C GLN A 459 9.68 -4.81 -6.88
N TYR A 460 8.68 -3.92 -7.00
CA TYR A 460 8.81 -2.57 -7.56
C TYR A 460 8.70 -1.47 -6.48
N GLN A 461 8.97 -1.82 -5.23
CA GLN A 461 8.80 -0.91 -4.09
C GLN A 461 9.59 0.40 -4.22
N HIS A 462 10.76 0.35 -4.89
CA HIS A 462 11.62 1.52 -5.10
C HIS A 462 11.27 2.34 -6.36
N ASP A 463 10.35 1.84 -7.22
CA ASP A 463 9.96 2.46 -8.49
C ASP A 463 8.61 3.18 -8.43
N VAL A 464 7.99 3.23 -7.26
CA VAL A 464 6.73 3.93 -7.02
C VAL A 464 6.96 5.27 -6.31
N ASN A 465 5.93 6.10 -6.22
CA ASN A 465 5.97 7.35 -5.46
C ASN A 465 6.31 7.09 -3.99
N GLN A 466 7.52 7.48 -3.57
CA GLN A 466 8.05 7.17 -2.24
C GLN A 466 7.33 7.88 -1.10
N LYS A 467 6.69 9.02 -1.36
CA LYS A 467 5.89 9.75 -0.37
C LYS A 467 4.56 9.06 -0.13
N GLU A 468 3.87 8.68 -1.20
CA GLU A 468 2.61 7.94 -1.15
C GLU A 468 2.82 6.57 -0.50
N LEU A 469 3.87 5.85 -0.90
CA LEU A 469 4.27 4.59 -0.28
C LEU A 469 4.46 4.74 1.23
N ALA A 470 5.25 5.74 1.67
CA ALA A 470 5.51 5.96 3.09
C ALA A 470 4.21 6.22 3.86
N ASN A 471 3.36 7.13 3.37
CA ASN A 471 2.09 7.45 4.01
C ASN A 471 1.18 6.22 4.13
N THR A 472 1.09 5.42 3.07
CA THR A 472 0.25 4.21 3.05
C THR A 472 0.78 3.15 4.01
N LEU A 473 2.09 2.90 4.03
CA LEU A 473 2.68 1.91 4.92
C LEU A 473 2.60 2.34 6.39
N ASP A 474 2.78 3.63 6.70
CA ASP A 474 2.58 4.16 8.06
C ASP A 474 1.13 3.99 8.52
N ALA A 475 0.16 4.24 7.63
CA ALA A 475 -1.25 4.01 7.90
C ALA A 475 -1.58 2.53 8.19
N VAL A 476 -0.92 1.60 7.49
CA VAL A 476 -1.06 0.15 7.75
C VAL A 476 -0.51 -0.22 9.12
N ILE A 477 0.64 0.32 9.52
CA ILE A 477 1.22 0.08 10.84
C ILE A 477 0.27 0.61 11.93
N GLU A 478 -0.20 1.85 11.78
CA GLU A 478 -1.17 2.43 12.70
C GLU A 478 -2.41 1.54 12.85
N ALA A 479 -3.01 1.11 11.73
CA ALA A 479 -4.17 0.23 11.72
C ALA A 479 -3.88 -1.11 12.42
N ALA A 480 -2.74 -1.76 12.15
CA ALA A 480 -2.35 -3.02 12.75
C ALA A 480 -2.14 -2.90 14.26
N VAL A 481 -1.40 -1.88 14.71
CA VAL A 481 -1.12 -1.64 16.14
C VAL A 481 -2.42 -1.38 16.92
N ASN A 482 -3.31 -0.53 16.39
CA ASN A 482 -4.59 -0.24 17.04
C ASN A 482 -5.58 -1.41 16.97
N HIS A 483 -5.51 -2.26 15.92
CA HIS A 483 -6.30 -3.48 15.85
C HIS A 483 -5.90 -4.49 16.93
N VAL A 484 -4.61 -4.72 17.10
CA VAL A 484 -4.05 -5.66 18.11
C VAL A 484 -4.22 -5.10 19.52
N GLY A 485 -3.99 -3.79 19.69
CA GLY A 485 -3.85 -3.15 21.01
C GLY A 485 -2.47 -3.41 21.63
N VAL A 486 -2.10 -2.62 22.61
CA VAL A 486 -0.74 -2.61 23.16
C VAL A 486 -0.76 -2.71 24.69
N GLU A 487 0.09 -3.58 25.24
CA GLU A 487 0.32 -3.65 26.68
C GLU A 487 1.18 -2.46 27.16
N LEU A 488 0.57 -1.59 27.97
CA LEU A 488 1.16 -0.31 28.37
C LEU A 488 2.48 -0.46 29.14
N ASN A 489 2.56 -1.48 29.98
CA ASN A 489 3.71 -1.67 30.87
C ASN A 489 4.94 -2.28 30.20
N THR A 490 4.78 -2.95 29.05
CA THR A 490 5.88 -3.60 28.33
C THR A 490 6.22 -2.94 27.01
N ALA A 491 5.33 -2.09 26.49
CA ALA A 491 5.48 -1.48 25.17
C ALA A 491 6.71 -0.57 25.06
N SER A 492 7.35 -0.61 23.90
CA SER A 492 8.41 0.32 23.53
C SER A 492 7.84 1.66 23.03
N ALA A 493 8.64 2.73 23.05
CA ALA A 493 8.25 4.02 22.47
C ALA A 493 7.95 3.90 20.97
N ALA A 494 8.67 3.02 20.27
CA ALA A 494 8.46 2.75 18.87
C ALA A 494 7.08 2.16 18.57
N LEU A 495 6.56 1.33 19.45
CA LEU A 495 5.22 0.76 19.34
C LEU A 495 4.13 1.77 19.76
N LEU A 496 4.34 2.45 20.89
CA LEU A 496 3.38 3.41 21.45
C LEU A 496 3.08 4.58 20.51
N LYS A 497 4.06 5.09 19.75
CA LYS A 497 3.85 6.22 18.81
C LYS A 497 2.83 5.94 17.71
N HIS A 498 2.48 4.68 17.44
CA HIS A 498 1.48 4.26 16.45
C HIS A 498 0.09 4.06 17.05
N ILE A 499 -0.07 4.24 18.35
CA ILE A 499 -1.39 4.26 18.99
C ILE A 499 -2.08 5.59 18.67
N ALA A 500 -3.36 5.50 18.33
CA ALA A 500 -4.22 6.65 18.07
C ALA A 500 -4.08 7.72 19.17
N GLY A 501 -3.83 8.97 18.79
CA GLY A 501 -3.65 10.07 19.74
C GLY A 501 -2.30 10.16 20.46
N ILE A 502 -1.35 9.24 20.19
CA ILE A 502 -0.01 9.24 20.81
C ILE A 502 1.03 9.61 19.75
N ASN A 503 1.73 10.73 19.93
CA ASN A 503 2.89 11.09 19.12
C ASN A 503 4.20 10.61 19.76
N ALA A 504 5.32 10.75 19.04
CA ALA A 504 6.63 10.30 19.50
C ALA A 504 7.08 10.93 20.83
N THR A 505 6.69 12.17 21.11
CA THR A 505 7.02 12.85 22.37
C THR A 505 6.22 12.26 23.54
N VAL A 506 4.92 12.04 23.33
CA VAL A 506 4.04 11.43 24.34
C VAL A 506 4.46 9.99 24.61
N ALA A 507 4.83 9.21 23.58
CA ALA A 507 5.34 7.86 23.73
C ALA A 507 6.59 7.79 24.63
N LYS A 508 7.54 8.70 24.46
CA LYS A 508 8.71 8.81 25.32
C LYS A 508 8.34 9.23 26.75
N ASN A 509 7.39 10.14 26.91
CA ASN A 509 6.93 10.58 28.22
C ASN A 509 6.20 9.46 28.99
N ILE A 510 5.48 8.57 28.31
CA ILE A 510 4.85 7.39 28.92
C ILE A 510 5.94 6.47 29.50
N ILE A 511 7.00 6.19 28.74
CA ILE A 511 8.11 5.37 29.24
C ILE A 511 8.80 6.03 30.43
N LYS A 512 9.13 7.33 30.31
CA LYS A 512 9.73 8.09 31.40
C LYS A 512 8.87 8.05 32.67
N TYR A 513 7.56 8.23 32.54
CA TYR A 513 6.64 8.15 33.67
C TYR A 513 6.68 6.75 34.31
N ARG A 514 6.68 5.68 33.50
CA ARG A 514 6.80 4.30 33.97
C ARG A 514 8.11 4.04 34.72
N ASP A 515 9.23 4.58 34.21
CA ASP A 515 10.55 4.41 34.84
C ASP A 515 10.66 5.17 36.17
N GLU A 516 9.99 6.33 36.29
CA GLU A 516 10.02 7.18 37.49
C GLU A 516 8.99 6.77 38.55
N HIS A 517 7.81 6.25 38.16
CA HIS A 517 6.69 5.99 39.07
C HIS A 517 6.31 4.51 39.21
N GLY A 518 6.96 3.62 38.45
CA GLY A 518 6.63 2.21 38.39
C GLY A 518 5.55 1.91 37.31
N ILE A 519 5.04 0.67 37.34
CA ILE A 519 4.05 0.19 36.38
C ILE A 519 2.71 0.92 36.56
N PHE A 520 2.03 1.16 35.45
CA PHE A 520 0.66 1.66 35.46
C PHE A 520 -0.29 0.59 36.02
N THR A 521 -1.16 0.99 36.88
CA THR A 521 -2.21 0.14 37.49
C THR A 521 -3.60 0.48 36.96
N SER A 522 -3.75 1.64 36.36
CA SER A 522 -4.99 2.09 35.75
C SER A 522 -4.74 2.97 34.51
N ARG A 523 -5.60 2.86 33.48
CA ARG A 523 -5.62 3.76 32.33
C ARG A 523 -5.74 5.24 32.70
N LYS A 524 -6.43 5.57 33.81
CA LYS A 524 -6.58 6.94 34.31
C LYS A 524 -5.24 7.61 34.64
N GLU A 525 -4.21 6.83 34.99
CA GLU A 525 -2.88 7.36 35.26
C GLU A 525 -2.20 7.98 34.05
N LEU A 526 -2.61 7.62 32.83
CA LEU A 526 -2.14 8.25 31.60
C LEU A 526 -2.38 9.78 31.60
N LEU A 527 -3.42 10.27 32.27
CA LEU A 527 -3.67 11.71 32.42
C LEU A 527 -2.60 12.45 33.25
N LYS A 528 -1.76 11.72 33.99
CA LYS A 528 -0.62 12.29 34.71
C LYS A 528 0.64 12.38 33.85
N VAL A 529 0.64 11.76 32.67
CA VAL A 529 1.77 11.78 31.73
C VAL A 529 1.87 13.15 31.09
N SER A 530 3.05 13.74 31.10
CA SER A 530 3.31 15.04 30.49
C SER A 530 2.93 15.07 29.01
N ARG A 531 2.21 16.11 28.59
CA ARG A 531 1.70 16.34 27.22
C ARG A 531 0.63 15.33 26.72
N LEU A 532 0.11 14.47 27.59
CA LEU A 532 -1.03 13.63 27.28
C LEU A 532 -2.28 14.27 27.89
N GLY A 533 -2.96 15.10 27.11
CA GLY A 533 -4.19 15.80 27.54
C GLY A 533 -5.45 14.92 27.39
N PRO A 534 -6.61 15.43 27.86
CA PRO A 534 -7.88 14.67 27.81
C PRO A 534 -8.27 14.19 26.42
N THR A 535 -8.06 15.00 25.38
CA THR A 535 -8.37 14.61 23.98
C THR A 535 -7.49 13.42 23.54
N ALA A 536 -6.18 13.47 23.79
CA ALA A 536 -5.28 12.38 23.46
C ALA A 536 -5.60 11.11 24.28
N TYR A 537 -5.97 11.27 25.55
CA TYR A 537 -6.45 10.18 26.41
C TYR A 537 -7.67 9.49 25.81
N THR A 538 -8.68 10.25 25.41
CA THR A 538 -9.87 9.69 24.76
C THR A 538 -9.51 8.92 23.48
N GLN A 539 -8.56 9.40 22.68
CA GLN A 539 -8.16 8.70 21.47
C GLN A 539 -7.38 7.41 21.73
N CYS A 540 -6.55 7.35 22.78
CA CYS A 540 -5.62 6.22 22.99
C CYS A 540 -6.08 5.18 24.00
N ALA A 541 -6.88 5.55 25.00
CA ALA A 541 -7.14 4.72 26.17
C ALA A 541 -7.69 3.32 25.85
N GLY A 542 -8.57 3.21 24.86
CA GLY A 542 -9.15 1.93 24.48
C GLY A 542 -8.20 0.96 23.77
N PHE A 543 -7.09 1.46 23.25
CA PHE A 543 -6.07 0.67 22.54
C PHE A 543 -4.91 0.24 23.43
N LEU A 544 -4.82 0.79 24.65
CA LEU A 544 -3.81 0.45 25.63
C LEU A 544 -4.39 -0.52 26.66
N ARG A 545 -3.70 -1.61 26.92
CA ARG A 545 -4.09 -2.63 27.91
C ARG A 545 -3.13 -2.61 29.08
N ILE A 546 -3.61 -3.01 30.24
CA ILE A 546 -2.83 -3.12 31.48
C ILE A 546 -3.12 -4.48 32.10
N ASN A 547 -2.17 -5.39 32.02
CA ASN A 547 -2.25 -6.68 32.71
C ASN A 547 -2.14 -6.47 34.20
N GLY A 548 -3.04 -7.11 34.96
CA GLY A 548 -3.07 -6.95 36.43
C GLY A 548 -3.55 -5.58 36.90
N ALA A 549 -4.30 -4.84 36.05
CA ALA A 549 -4.88 -3.55 36.43
C ALA A 549 -5.86 -3.67 37.60
N THR A 550 -6.02 -2.56 38.33
CA THR A 550 -7.01 -2.45 39.42
C THR A 550 -8.43 -2.64 38.93
N CYS A 551 -8.75 -2.11 37.70
CA CYS A 551 -10.01 -2.36 37.03
C CYS A 551 -9.78 -3.43 35.96
N PRO A 552 -10.48 -4.59 36.00
CA PRO A 552 -10.32 -5.65 34.99
C PRO A 552 -10.63 -5.21 33.54
N LEU A 553 -11.47 -4.18 33.35
CA LEU A 553 -11.78 -3.62 32.06
C LEU A 553 -10.57 -2.92 31.41
N ASP A 554 -9.57 -2.48 32.20
CA ASP A 554 -8.34 -1.89 31.66
C ASP A 554 -7.48 -2.92 30.90
N ASN A 555 -7.74 -4.21 31.09
CA ASN A 555 -7.13 -5.30 30.30
C ASN A 555 -8.02 -5.77 29.12
N THR A 556 -8.99 -4.96 28.72
CA THR A 556 -9.91 -5.29 27.61
C THR A 556 -9.86 -4.18 26.56
N PRO A 557 -10.36 -4.42 25.34
CA PRO A 557 -10.52 -3.35 24.35
C PRO A 557 -11.73 -2.44 24.59
N VAL A 558 -12.45 -2.57 25.71
CA VAL A 558 -13.57 -1.67 26.07
C VAL A 558 -13.02 -0.28 26.36
N HIS A 559 -13.63 0.75 25.76
CA HIS A 559 -13.25 2.13 25.99
C HIS A 559 -13.71 2.62 27.36
N PRO A 560 -12.94 3.46 28.09
CA PRO A 560 -13.34 3.97 29.39
C PRO A 560 -14.71 4.66 29.43
N GLU A 561 -15.12 5.32 28.34
CA GLU A 561 -16.46 5.92 28.21
C GLU A 561 -17.59 4.88 28.31
N SER A 562 -17.31 3.63 27.98
CA SER A 562 -18.29 2.52 27.97
C SER A 562 -18.24 1.63 29.22
N TYR A 563 -17.40 1.96 30.22
CA TYR A 563 -17.31 1.17 31.47
C TYR A 563 -18.65 1.08 32.21
N PRO A 564 -19.42 2.18 32.39
CA PRO A 564 -20.73 2.08 33.04
C PRO A 564 -21.69 1.14 32.30
N LEU A 565 -21.65 1.11 30.97
CA LEU A 565 -22.47 0.20 30.17
C LEU A 565 -21.98 -1.26 30.33
N ALA A 566 -20.68 -1.50 30.35
CA ALA A 566 -20.11 -2.84 30.56
C ALA A 566 -20.48 -3.41 31.93
N GLU A 567 -20.46 -2.58 32.97
CA GLU A 567 -20.92 -2.95 34.32
C GLU A 567 -22.42 -3.30 34.34
N GLN A 568 -23.25 -2.51 33.66
CA GLN A 568 -24.67 -2.81 33.53
C GLN A 568 -24.92 -4.14 32.79
N ILE A 569 -24.17 -4.41 31.72
CA ILE A 569 -24.26 -5.67 30.96
C ILE A 569 -23.87 -6.85 31.87
N LEU A 570 -22.77 -6.73 32.62
CA LEU A 570 -22.38 -7.78 33.58
C LEU A 570 -23.45 -8.03 34.64
N ALA A 571 -23.99 -6.97 35.23
CA ALA A 571 -25.06 -7.08 36.22
C ALA A 571 -26.32 -7.76 35.66
N GLU A 572 -26.74 -7.43 34.45
CA GLU A 572 -27.86 -8.10 33.75
C GLU A 572 -27.60 -9.59 33.52
N LEU A 573 -26.36 -9.95 33.29
CA LEU A 573 -25.91 -11.34 33.16
C LEU A 573 -25.67 -12.02 34.50
N GLY A 574 -25.79 -11.31 35.63
CA GLY A 574 -25.57 -11.84 36.99
C GLY A 574 -24.11 -12.02 37.34
N PHE A 575 -23.24 -11.17 36.83
CA PHE A 575 -21.79 -11.13 37.09
C PHE A 575 -21.35 -9.75 37.56
N SER A 576 -20.18 -9.70 38.18
CA SER A 576 -19.46 -8.49 38.63
C SER A 576 -18.15 -8.30 37.82
N LEU A 577 -17.50 -7.14 37.98
CA LEU A 577 -16.17 -6.90 37.38
C LEU A 577 -15.11 -7.87 37.91
N GLU A 578 -15.19 -8.24 39.19
CA GLU A 578 -14.24 -9.16 39.83
C GLU A 578 -14.31 -10.57 39.24
N ASP A 579 -15.47 -10.97 38.75
CA ASP A 579 -15.68 -12.27 38.11
C ASP A 579 -14.90 -12.44 36.77
N LEU A 580 -14.47 -11.34 36.14
CA LEU A 580 -13.64 -11.37 34.95
C LEU A 580 -12.21 -11.89 35.22
N THR A 581 -11.77 -11.92 36.44
CA THR A 581 -10.46 -12.46 36.88
C THR A 581 -10.52 -13.93 37.26
N ASP A 582 -11.70 -14.48 37.50
CA ASP A 582 -11.91 -15.88 37.84
C ASP A 582 -12.19 -16.71 36.56
N LYS A 583 -11.30 -17.66 36.26
CA LYS A 583 -11.38 -18.49 35.06
C LYS A 583 -12.72 -19.29 34.96
N ASN A 584 -13.19 -19.83 36.07
CA ASN A 584 -14.42 -20.62 36.09
C ASN A 584 -15.65 -19.74 35.81
N LYS A 585 -15.71 -18.56 36.45
CA LYS A 585 -16.78 -17.59 36.24
C LYS A 585 -16.75 -16.99 34.81
N LEU A 586 -15.54 -16.78 34.27
CA LEU A 586 -15.39 -16.33 32.92
C LEU A 586 -15.92 -17.33 31.88
N ASP A 587 -15.74 -18.65 32.10
CA ASP A 587 -16.28 -19.68 31.23
C ASP A 587 -17.83 -19.77 31.30
N LEU A 588 -18.39 -19.55 32.50
CA LEU A 588 -19.85 -19.42 32.68
C LEU A 588 -20.39 -18.17 32.00
N LEU A 589 -19.69 -17.03 32.08
CA LEU A 589 -20.03 -15.79 31.42
C LEU A 589 -20.03 -16.00 29.88
N LYS A 590 -19.00 -16.64 29.33
CA LYS A 590 -18.91 -16.98 27.89
C LYS A 590 -20.11 -17.83 27.42
N ALA A 591 -20.48 -18.84 28.21
CA ALA A 591 -21.63 -19.67 27.90
C ALA A 591 -22.93 -18.85 27.89
N LYS A 592 -23.09 -17.94 28.85
CA LYS A 592 -24.28 -17.10 28.98
C LYS A 592 -24.36 -16.05 27.85
N ILE A 593 -23.23 -15.42 27.49
CA ILE A 593 -23.13 -14.45 26.39
C ILE A 593 -23.61 -15.07 25.05
N LYS A 594 -23.29 -16.34 24.78
CA LYS A 594 -23.73 -17.04 23.56
C LYS A 594 -25.25 -17.16 23.42
N LEU A 595 -25.98 -17.05 24.54
CA LEU A 595 -27.44 -17.15 24.59
C LEU A 595 -28.15 -15.79 24.60
N VAL A 596 -27.38 -14.69 24.62
CA VAL A 596 -27.92 -13.32 24.70
C VAL A 596 -28.50 -12.88 23.35
N ASP A 597 -29.71 -12.37 23.38
CA ASP A 597 -30.30 -11.60 22.29
C ASP A 597 -29.78 -10.16 22.40
N ILE A 598 -28.83 -9.81 21.53
CA ILE A 598 -28.10 -8.53 21.56
C ILE A 598 -29.05 -7.35 21.36
N ASP A 599 -30.02 -7.46 20.45
CA ASP A 599 -30.96 -6.37 20.13
C ASP A 599 -31.87 -6.06 21.32
N LYS A 600 -32.36 -7.10 22.01
CA LYS A 600 -33.16 -6.91 23.23
C LYS A 600 -32.36 -6.32 24.37
N LEU A 601 -31.11 -6.76 24.54
CA LEU A 601 -30.24 -6.22 25.59
C LEU A 601 -29.90 -4.76 25.30
N ALA A 602 -29.57 -4.40 24.06
CA ALA A 602 -29.29 -3.04 23.63
C ALA A 602 -30.50 -2.12 23.89
N THR A 603 -31.70 -2.57 23.51
CA THR A 603 -32.94 -1.82 23.76
C THR A 603 -33.18 -1.62 25.25
N LYS A 604 -33.02 -2.68 26.08
CA LYS A 604 -33.22 -2.62 27.52
C LYS A 604 -32.26 -1.62 28.21
N LEU A 605 -31.01 -1.57 27.74
CA LEU A 605 -29.97 -0.69 28.31
C LEU A 605 -29.93 0.69 27.65
N ASN A 606 -30.84 0.98 26.71
CA ASN A 606 -30.84 2.18 25.90
C ASN A 606 -29.46 2.49 25.28
N ALA A 607 -28.83 1.47 24.75
CA ALA A 607 -27.48 1.52 24.18
C ALA A 607 -27.47 1.10 22.70
N GLY A 608 -26.42 1.47 21.98
CA GLY A 608 -26.24 1.07 20.59
C GLY A 608 -25.92 -0.42 20.44
N VAL A 609 -26.45 -1.05 19.42
CA VAL A 609 -26.30 -2.49 19.15
C VAL A 609 -24.84 -2.87 18.90
N PHE A 610 -24.11 -2.06 18.12
CA PHE A 610 -22.68 -2.29 17.84
C PHE A 610 -21.85 -2.18 19.12
N THR A 611 -22.14 -1.19 19.96
CA THR A 611 -21.43 -0.99 21.23
C THR A 611 -21.66 -2.15 22.20
N VAL A 612 -22.90 -2.62 22.34
CA VAL A 612 -23.24 -3.78 23.18
C VAL A 612 -22.54 -5.03 22.68
N LYS A 613 -22.54 -5.27 21.37
CA LYS A 613 -21.86 -6.40 20.74
C LYS A 613 -20.35 -6.37 21.02
N ASP A 614 -19.70 -5.22 20.80
CA ASP A 614 -18.26 -5.06 21.00
C ASP A 614 -17.88 -5.29 22.48
N ILE A 615 -18.71 -4.84 23.43
CA ILE A 615 -18.49 -5.07 24.87
C ILE A 615 -18.63 -6.57 25.17
N LEU A 616 -19.69 -7.24 24.71
CA LEU A 616 -19.88 -8.68 24.91
C LEU A 616 -18.70 -9.49 24.36
N ASP A 617 -18.25 -9.16 23.14
CA ASP A 617 -17.08 -9.81 22.52
C ASP A 617 -15.80 -9.57 23.36
N ALA A 618 -15.60 -8.36 23.86
CA ALA A 618 -14.46 -8.01 24.70
C ALA A 618 -14.46 -8.73 26.05
N LEU A 619 -15.63 -8.90 26.68
CA LEU A 619 -15.78 -9.58 27.95
C LEU A 619 -15.54 -11.10 27.84
N THR A 620 -15.72 -11.70 26.65
CA THR A 620 -15.45 -13.14 26.44
C THR A 620 -13.97 -13.48 26.47
N LYS A 621 -13.09 -12.52 26.14
CA LYS A 621 -11.65 -12.77 25.94
C LYS A 621 -10.80 -11.61 26.53
N PRO A 622 -10.87 -11.36 27.85
CA PRO A 622 -10.05 -10.29 28.43
C PRO A 622 -8.55 -10.61 28.26
N GLY A 623 -7.76 -9.61 27.91
CA GLY A 623 -6.30 -9.73 27.75
C GLY A 623 -5.81 -10.51 26.53
N ARG A 624 -6.70 -11.11 25.71
CA ARG A 624 -6.29 -11.92 24.56
C ARG A 624 -5.82 -11.07 23.39
N ASP A 625 -4.71 -11.49 22.79
CA ASP A 625 -4.24 -10.97 21.51
C ASP A 625 -5.08 -11.57 20.35
N PRO A 626 -5.69 -10.75 19.49
CA PRO A 626 -6.47 -11.26 18.36
C PRO A 626 -5.65 -12.11 17.37
N ARG A 627 -4.33 -11.99 17.36
CA ARG A 627 -3.43 -12.80 16.52
C ARG A 627 -3.30 -14.25 16.97
N GLU A 628 -3.65 -14.57 18.22
CA GLU A 628 -3.64 -15.95 18.74
C GLU A 628 -4.67 -16.88 18.07
N ASP A 629 -5.70 -16.31 17.41
CA ASP A 629 -6.69 -17.07 16.64
C ASP A 629 -6.15 -17.48 15.25
N LEU A 630 -5.01 -16.95 14.82
CA LEU A 630 -4.39 -17.23 13.53
C LEU A 630 -3.54 -18.52 13.60
N PRO A 631 -3.35 -19.23 12.48
CA PRO A 631 -2.50 -20.40 12.46
C PRO A 631 -1.06 -20.03 12.80
N ALA A 632 -0.44 -20.80 13.69
CA ALA A 632 0.96 -20.63 14.04
C ALA A 632 1.86 -20.88 12.81
N PRO A 633 2.98 -20.15 12.67
CA PRO A 633 3.93 -20.36 11.59
C PRO A 633 4.39 -21.84 11.52
N LEU A 634 4.64 -22.34 10.29
CA LEU A 634 5.13 -23.69 10.08
C LEU A 634 6.55 -23.81 10.60
N THR A 635 6.76 -24.69 11.56
CA THR A 635 8.08 -25.10 12.04
C THR A 635 8.53 -26.39 11.37
N ARG A 636 9.83 -26.59 11.20
CA ARG A 636 10.44 -27.69 10.48
C ARG A 636 11.49 -28.40 11.33
N GLN A 637 11.76 -29.65 10.98
CA GLN A 637 12.90 -30.42 11.48
C GLN A 637 13.78 -30.95 10.33
N ASN A 638 13.23 -31.09 9.12
CA ASN A 638 13.89 -31.65 7.95
C ASN A 638 13.91 -30.67 6.79
N ILE A 639 14.92 -30.77 5.95
CA ILE A 639 15.03 -30.05 4.69
C ILE A 639 14.52 -30.91 3.54
N ILE A 640 13.88 -30.28 2.56
CA ILE A 640 13.40 -30.92 1.34
C ILE A 640 14.32 -30.48 0.18
N LYS A 641 14.90 -31.42 -0.56
CA LYS A 641 15.73 -31.12 -1.74
C LYS A 641 14.86 -31.03 -2.98
N LEU A 642 15.21 -30.11 -3.89
CA LEU A 642 14.51 -29.95 -5.17
C LEU A 642 14.45 -31.25 -5.99
N GLU A 643 15.52 -32.04 -5.91
CA GLU A 643 15.67 -33.32 -6.61
C GLU A 643 14.70 -34.41 -6.13
N ASP A 644 14.24 -34.32 -4.89
CA ASP A 644 13.31 -35.26 -4.26
C ASP A 644 11.84 -34.92 -4.60
N ILE A 645 11.59 -33.77 -5.18
CA ILE A 645 10.22 -33.31 -5.47
C ILE A 645 9.77 -33.83 -6.83
N LYS A 646 8.68 -34.58 -6.83
CA LYS A 646 8.03 -35.09 -8.03
C LYS A 646 6.82 -34.25 -8.41
N VAL A 647 6.61 -34.05 -9.72
CA VAL A 647 5.35 -33.50 -10.22
C VAL A 647 4.21 -34.41 -9.78
N GLY A 648 3.12 -33.77 -9.30
CA GLY A 648 1.99 -34.50 -8.71
C GLY A 648 2.07 -34.65 -7.19
N THR A 649 3.14 -34.24 -6.53
CA THR A 649 3.26 -34.28 -5.07
C THR A 649 2.48 -33.11 -4.45
N ILE A 650 1.72 -33.36 -3.39
CA ILE A 650 1.10 -32.33 -2.57
C ILE A 650 2.04 -31.96 -1.43
N MET A 651 2.30 -30.66 -1.30
CA MET A 651 3.17 -30.11 -0.27
C MET A 651 2.44 -29.05 0.54
N ARG A 652 2.80 -28.92 1.81
CA ARG A 652 2.34 -27.85 2.66
C ARG A 652 3.34 -26.70 2.60
N GLY A 653 2.87 -25.49 2.32
CA GLY A 653 3.74 -24.34 2.21
C GLY A 653 3.12 -23.09 2.78
N THR A 654 3.97 -22.09 3.05
CA THR A 654 3.56 -20.79 3.56
C THR A 654 3.67 -19.72 2.48
N VAL A 655 2.63 -18.92 2.28
CA VAL A 655 2.65 -17.79 1.34
C VAL A 655 3.67 -16.76 1.81
N ARG A 656 4.71 -16.50 0.99
CA ARG A 656 5.77 -15.52 1.29
C ARG A 656 5.48 -14.14 0.72
N ASN A 657 4.97 -14.10 -0.51
CA ASN A 657 4.73 -12.85 -1.22
C ASN A 657 3.63 -13.02 -2.25
N ILE A 658 2.88 -11.95 -2.49
CA ILE A 658 1.81 -11.90 -3.48
C ILE A 658 2.12 -10.78 -4.47
N THR A 659 1.95 -11.10 -5.76
CA THR A 659 2.12 -10.18 -6.88
C THR A 659 0.87 -10.23 -7.77
N ASP A 660 0.72 -9.28 -8.68
CA ASP A 660 -0.42 -9.25 -9.61
C ASP A 660 -0.57 -10.52 -10.46
N PHE A 661 0.53 -11.20 -10.75
CA PHE A 661 0.56 -12.39 -11.62
C PHE A 661 0.53 -13.71 -10.87
N GLY A 662 0.68 -13.71 -9.55
CA GLY A 662 0.66 -14.95 -8.78
C GLY A 662 1.20 -14.84 -7.36
N VAL A 663 1.34 -15.99 -6.73
CA VAL A 663 1.67 -16.15 -5.31
C VAL A 663 2.95 -16.97 -5.15
N PHE A 664 3.90 -16.45 -4.40
CA PHE A 664 5.13 -17.17 -4.04
C PHE A 664 4.94 -17.90 -2.72
N VAL A 665 5.11 -19.23 -2.76
CA VAL A 665 4.89 -20.11 -1.61
C VAL A 665 6.20 -20.81 -1.23
N ASP A 666 6.56 -20.71 0.03
CA ASP A 666 7.67 -21.46 0.62
C ASP A 666 7.22 -22.88 0.98
N ILE A 667 7.68 -23.84 0.22
CA ILE A 667 7.41 -25.26 0.41
C ILE A 667 8.58 -26.02 1.07
N GLY A 668 9.57 -25.30 1.61
CA GLY A 668 10.72 -25.90 2.30
C GLY A 668 11.93 -26.19 1.43
N ILE A 669 12.05 -25.53 0.29
CA ILE A 669 13.20 -25.63 -0.63
C ILE A 669 13.86 -24.26 -0.81
N LYS A 670 15.06 -24.25 -1.42
CA LYS A 670 15.88 -23.04 -1.64
C LYS A 670 15.12 -21.90 -2.32
N THR A 671 14.22 -22.20 -3.25
CA THR A 671 13.47 -21.22 -4.04
C THR A 671 11.98 -21.35 -3.78
N ALA A 672 11.28 -20.26 -3.53
CA ALA A 672 9.83 -20.29 -3.40
C ALA A 672 9.17 -20.78 -4.69
N GLY A 673 8.19 -21.65 -4.58
CA GLY A 673 7.36 -22.09 -5.70
C GLY A 673 6.37 -20.99 -6.09
N LEU A 674 6.00 -20.91 -7.38
CA LEU A 674 5.03 -19.94 -7.89
C LEU A 674 3.70 -20.63 -8.20
N ILE A 675 2.62 -20.13 -7.58
CA ILE A 675 1.25 -20.38 -8.03
C ILE A 675 0.87 -19.21 -8.96
N HIS A 676 0.80 -19.47 -10.27
CA HIS A 676 0.32 -18.48 -11.21
C HIS A 676 -1.16 -18.13 -10.92
N ILE A 677 -1.60 -16.91 -11.20
CA ILE A 677 -2.98 -16.47 -10.93
C ILE A 677 -4.05 -17.42 -11.49
N SER A 678 -3.79 -18.03 -12.65
CA SER A 678 -4.66 -19.03 -13.27
C SER A 678 -4.74 -20.38 -12.52
N GLU A 679 -3.80 -20.63 -11.59
CA GLU A 679 -3.70 -21.84 -10.79
C GLU A 679 -4.20 -21.69 -9.34
N LEU A 680 -4.72 -20.50 -8.99
CA LEU A 680 -5.25 -20.20 -7.65
C LEU A 680 -6.66 -20.73 -7.43
N SER A 681 -7.54 -20.64 -8.42
CA SER A 681 -8.95 -21.01 -8.28
C SER A 681 -9.54 -21.46 -9.61
N ASN A 682 -10.62 -22.25 -9.53
CA ASN A 682 -11.45 -22.64 -10.68
C ASN A 682 -12.36 -21.48 -11.16
N LYS A 683 -12.54 -20.43 -10.33
CA LYS A 683 -13.24 -19.19 -10.71
C LYS A 683 -12.23 -18.17 -11.21
N HIS A 684 -12.69 -17.25 -12.06
CA HIS A 684 -11.84 -16.15 -12.51
C HIS A 684 -11.42 -15.29 -11.32
N VAL A 685 -10.11 -15.20 -11.09
CA VAL A 685 -9.50 -14.40 -10.03
C VAL A 685 -9.03 -13.09 -10.64
N LYS A 686 -9.51 -11.97 -10.11
CA LYS A 686 -9.08 -10.64 -10.56
C LYS A 686 -7.70 -10.27 -10.00
N HIS A 687 -7.50 -10.59 -8.73
CA HIS A 687 -6.23 -10.36 -8.06
C HIS A 687 -5.95 -11.50 -7.06
N PRO A 688 -4.69 -11.98 -6.94
CA PRO A 688 -4.36 -13.09 -6.02
C PRO A 688 -4.73 -12.84 -4.55
N LEU A 689 -4.73 -11.59 -4.09
CA LEU A 689 -5.18 -11.20 -2.74
C LEU A 689 -6.68 -11.49 -2.46
N ASP A 690 -7.47 -11.69 -3.52
CA ASP A 690 -8.88 -12.08 -3.36
C ASP A 690 -9.02 -13.54 -2.87
N VAL A 691 -7.96 -14.34 -2.97
CA VAL A 691 -7.95 -15.78 -2.68
C VAL A 691 -7.07 -16.15 -1.51
N VAL A 692 -5.89 -15.54 -1.39
CA VAL A 692 -4.87 -15.89 -0.38
C VAL A 692 -4.21 -14.63 0.20
N SER A 693 -3.65 -14.79 1.40
CA SER A 693 -2.91 -13.73 2.10
C SER A 693 -1.48 -14.18 2.42
N VAL A 694 -0.55 -13.23 2.58
CA VAL A 694 0.82 -13.53 3.04
C VAL A 694 0.77 -14.14 4.44
N GLY A 695 1.51 -15.23 4.64
CA GLY A 695 1.47 -16.01 5.87
C GLY A 695 0.47 -17.17 5.87
N ASP A 696 -0.44 -17.25 4.89
CA ASP A 696 -1.36 -18.38 4.76
C ASP A 696 -0.60 -19.69 4.58
N ILE A 697 -1.09 -20.74 5.23
CA ILE A 697 -0.57 -22.10 5.08
C ILE A 697 -1.46 -22.85 4.11
N LEU A 698 -0.91 -23.22 2.98
CA LEU A 698 -1.63 -23.84 1.86
C LEU A 698 -1.13 -25.27 1.60
N ASN A 699 -2.04 -26.16 1.24
CA ASN A 699 -1.69 -27.40 0.55
C ASN A 699 -1.65 -27.10 -0.94
N VAL A 700 -0.53 -27.36 -1.59
CA VAL A 700 -0.29 -27.04 -3.00
C VAL A 700 0.19 -28.27 -3.77
N LEU A 701 -0.29 -28.41 -4.99
CA LEU A 701 0.16 -29.48 -5.89
C LEU A 701 1.33 -28.98 -6.74
N VAL A 702 2.41 -29.75 -6.82
CA VAL A 702 3.54 -29.47 -7.71
C VAL A 702 3.14 -29.83 -9.15
N ILE A 703 3.06 -28.82 -10.03
CA ILE A 703 2.68 -29.01 -11.44
C ILE A 703 3.86 -29.00 -12.40
N SER A 704 4.99 -28.38 -12.00
CA SER A 704 6.22 -28.39 -12.80
C SER A 704 7.45 -28.19 -11.93
N VAL A 705 8.56 -28.81 -12.30
CA VAL A 705 9.88 -28.66 -11.67
C VAL A 705 10.90 -28.39 -12.77
N ASP A 706 11.53 -27.21 -12.76
CA ASP A 706 12.65 -26.85 -13.65
C ASP A 706 13.93 -26.75 -12.81
N ALA A 707 14.64 -27.84 -12.68
CA ALA A 707 15.87 -27.95 -11.91
C ALA A 707 17.00 -27.03 -12.44
N LYS A 708 17.02 -26.74 -13.77
CA LYS A 708 18.06 -25.89 -14.38
C LYS A 708 17.89 -24.43 -14.01
N ARG A 709 16.65 -23.99 -13.89
CA ARG A 709 16.29 -22.60 -13.54
C ARG A 709 15.90 -22.41 -12.08
N ASN A 710 15.98 -23.47 -11.27
CA ASN A 710 15.50 -23.49 -9.88
C ASN A 710 14.07 -22.94 -9.75
N ARG A 711 13.15 -23.37 -10.61
CA ARG A 711 11.75 -22.91 -10.61
C ARG A 711 10.80 -24.07 -10.38
N ILE A 712 9.79 -23.84 -9.55
CA ILE A 712 8.69 -24.78 -9.30
C ILE A 712 7.37 -24.09 -9.58
N GLY A 713 6.55 -24.70 -10.40
CA GLY A 713 5.16 -24.33 -10.60
C GLY A 713 4.25 -25.11 -9.65
N LEU A 714 3.38 -24.38 -8.99
CA LEU A 714 2.44 -24.92 -8.01
C LEU A 714 1.00 -24.60 -8.43
N SER A 715 0.05 -25.44 -7.97
CA SER A 715 -1.38 -25.24 -8.16
C SER A 715 -2.13 -25.41 -6.85
N LEU A 716 -3.00 -24.46 -6.54
CA LEU A 716 -3.95 -24.55 -5.44
C LEU A 716 -5.28 -25.16 -5.92
N LYS A 717 -5.73 -24.82 -7.13
CA LYS A 717 -7.01 -25.28 -7.69
C LYS A 717 -7.05 -26.78 -7.96
N GLN A 718 -5.91 -27.42 -8.19
CA GLN A 718 -5.82 -28.85 -8.51
C GLN A 718 -5.70 -29.74 -7.26
N VAL A 719 -5.69 -29.15 -6.07
CA VAL A 719 -5.75 -29.89 -4.80
C VAL A 719 -7.18 -30.32 -4.56
N THR A 720 -7.50 -31.60 -4.83
CA THR A 720 -8.84 -32.18 -4.60
C THR A 720 -8.95 -32.75 -3.19
N LYS A 721 -10.21 -32.91 -2.69
CA LYS A 721 -10.47 -33.54 -1.37
C LYS A 721 -9.92 -34.97 -1.26
N GLU A 722 -9.86 -35.70 -2.36
CA GLU A 722 -9.31 -37.06 -2.42
C GLU A 722 -7.79 -37.08 -2.22
N ASN A 723 -7.08 -36.06 -2.66
CA ASN A 723 -5.63 -35.93 -2.51
C ASN A 723 -5.20 -35.41 -1.12
N ASN A 724 -6.10 -34.79 -0.34
CA ASN A 724 -5.82 -34.30 1.01
C ASN A 724 -5.66 -35.43 2.06
N ASN A 725 -6.19 -36.62 1.80
CA ASN A 725 -6.12 -37.76 2.74
C ASN A 725 -4.79 -38.54 2.70
N VAL A 726 -3.83 -38.12 1.88
CA VAL A 726 -2.50 -38.78 1.76
C VAL A 726 -1.47 -38.20 2.75
N LEU A 727 -1.81 -37.12 3.46
CA LEU A 727 -0.92 -36.37 4.38
C LEU A 727 -1.40 -36.38 5.85
N ALA A 728 -2.35 -37.24 6.23
CA ALA A 728 -2.76 -37.45 7.63
C ALA A 728 -1.91 -38.48 8.34
#